data_07ff57e104cfb63ab2264b1506c7c4e2
#
_entry.id   07ff57e104cfb63ab2264b1506c7c4e2
#
_cell.length_a   1.000
_cell.length_b   1.000
_cell.length_c   1.000
_cell.angle_alpha   90.00
_cell.angle_beta   90.00
_cell.angle_gamma   90.00
#
_symmetry.space_group_name_H-M   'P 1'
#
loop_
_entity.id
_entity.type
_entity.pdbx_description
1 polymer ?
#
loop_
_entity_poly.entity_id
_entity_poly.type
_entity_poly.pdbx_seq_one_letter_code
_entity_poly.pdbx_strand_id
1 'polypeptide(L)'
;MLRNNAFSRRAFIGGAAALAGAQLMPSTTSAVILQDPVQNSVDAKGQKVNRERVPWAALPFPLKQVRLLPGPCQTTQEANTKYLRSLPVDRLAHSFRLTSNLPSQAEPFGGWEKPDSELRGHFNGGHYLSAVALTYANTGDEELKKNGDALVSILAQCQDANKNGYVSAFPVEFFDRLRDRVRVWAPFYTIHKIMAALLDMYTLTGNTQALDVTQKMAGWVDSYTGPLSYDHMQRVLETEYGGMGEVLCNLYAITGNGQYLGTSRRFEKKAFFDPLAAHRDELRGLHVNTHIPQVIAAARAYELTRDSRYRNIAAYFWDEVLNERSYCNGGTSEGEHWQTDPGKLTAQQLSGSTAEDCCAYNMLKLTRHMFGWSPEARHMDYYERVVFNHRLGTIDPSTGTTMYYYPLGINLYKTYGTPTDSFWCCNGTGVEEFAKLADSIYFHDDNSVYVNLFIASELSWPEKNLRLRQETNFPVQQGTKLVIAADKPSDVSIRVRIPYWAQGGSVKVNGRVLPVFASPSSYLTLRGPWKTGDSIELNLPMGLHSSPLSGDETVQAPMYGPLVLASRHEETPKESWYGTNAPRRTPGAPLPTMPTATGKLDDSATWIEPVANETLSFRTVGQATQGTLVPINQIVHERYDVYWKVNQPPQPPPSRG
;
A
#
# COMPACT_ATOMS: atom_id res chain seq x y z
N MET A 1 1.37 0.59 37.37
CA MET A 1 0.25 0.81 36.47
C MET A 1 0.84 1.26 35.13
N LEU A 2 1.01 0.34 34.22
CA LEU A 2 1.59 0.61 32.89
C LEU A 2 0.46 1.19 32.01
N ARG A 3 0.64 2.42 31.54
CA ARG A 3 -0.29 3.08 30.61
C ARG A 3 -0.21 2.35 29.27
N ASN A 4 -1.31 1.75 28.86
CA ASN A 4 -1.49 1.17 27.54
C ASN A 4 -1.66 2.29 26.51
N ASN A 5 -0.64 2.57 25.74
CA ASN A 5 -0.69 3.51 24.62
C ASN A 5 -0.60 2.76 23.30
N ALA A 6 -1.73 2.43 22.72
CA ALA A 6 -1.82 2.11 21.31
C ALA A 6 -1.40 3.36 20.51
N PHE A 7 -0.23 3.37 19.87
CA PHE A 7 0.34 4.51 19.15
C PHE A 7 0.45 5.83 19.93
N SER A 8 0.81 5.81 21.21
CA SER A 8 1.24 7.03 21.85
C SER A 8 2.69 7.34 21.50
N ARG A 9 3.01 8.64 21.34
CA ARG A 9 4.34 9.17 21.01
C ARG A 9 5.50 8.54 21.81
N ARG A 10 5.23 7.98 22.99
CA ARG A 10 6.23 7.37 23.87
C ARG A 10 6.51 5.90 23.60
N ALA A 11 5.61 5.14 23.00
CA ALA A 11 5.82 3.73 22.72
C ALA A 11 6.76 3.48 21.53
N PHE A 12 6.89 4.47 20.60
CA PHE A 12 7.75 4.37 19.42
C PHE A 12 9.22 4.74 19.67
N ILE A 13 9.55 5.47 20.74
CA ILE A 13 10.91 5.99 21.00
C ILE A 13 11.76 5.02 21.88
N GLY A 14 11.16 4.02 22.49
CA GLY A 14 11.80 3.15 23.48
C GLY A 14 12.65 1.98 22.97
N GLY A 15 12.82 1.80 21.67
CA GLY A 15 13.46 0.60 21.09
C GLY A 15 14.92 0.74 20.62
N ALA A 16 15.57 1.86 20.82
CA ALA A 16 16.92 2.10 20.30
C ALA A 16 18.00 2.09 21.39
N ALA A 17 18.23 0.96 22.06
CA ALA A 17 19.45 0.74 22.82
C ALA A 17 19.63 -0.74 23.15
N ALA A 18 20.32 -1.50 22.32
CA ALA A 18 21.24 -2.59 22.65
C ALA A 18 21.61 -3.41 21.39
N LEU A 19 22.59 -2.95 20.62
CA LEU A 19 23.36 -3.80 19.72
C LEU A 19 24.81 -3.36 19.76
N ALA A 20 25.54 -3.95 20.69
CA ALA A 20 26.99 -3.96 20.69
C ALA A 20 27.47 -5.35 20.29
N GLY A 21 28.26 -5.42 19.21
CA GLY A 21 29.30 -6.41 19.00
C GLY A 21 28.89 -7.78 18.47
N ALA A 22 28.84 -7.94 17.14
CA ALA A 22 29.17 -9.21 16.50
C ALA A 22 30.03 -8.93 15.27
N GLN A 23 31.25 -9.41 15.28
CA GLN A 23 32.19 -9.38 14.15
C GLN A 23 31.67 -10.26 13.01
N LEU A 24 31.61 -9.67 11.82
CA LEU A 24 31.25 -10.35 10.57
C LEU A 24 32.42 -11.15 10.03
N MET A 25 32.25 -12.45 9.91
CA MET A 25 33.05 -13.29 9.00
C MET A 25 32.32 -13.36 7.63
N PRO A 26 33.03 -13.36 6.52
CA PRO A 26 32.39 -13.40 5.21
C PRO A 26 31.90 -14.81 4.89
N SER A 27 30.59 -14.99 4.76
CA SER A 27 30.00 -16.21 4.20
C SER A 27 29.75 -16.06 2.71
N THR A 28 30.07 -17.12 1.99
CA THR A 28 29.90 -17.31 0.55
C THR A 28 28.45 -17.12 0.13
N THR A 29 28.26 -16.22 -0.83
CA THR A 29 26.98 -15.78 -1.41
C THR A 29 26.24 -16.91 -2.12
N SER A 30 25.14 -17.36 -1.53
CA SER A 30 24.05 -18.01 -2.28
C SER A 30 23.14 -16.93 -2.84
N ALA A 31 22.88 -16.96 -4.15
CA ALA A 31 22.07 -15.98 -4.85
C ALA A 31 20.62 -16.01 -4.34
N VAL A 32 20.20 -14.91 -3.73
CA VAL A 32 18.83 -14.69 -3.23
C VAL A 32 17.96 -14.14 -4.34
N ILE A 33 16.81 -14.74 -4.58
CA ILE A 33 15.85 -14.38 -5.63
C ILE A 33 14.84 -13.40 -5.05
N LEU A 34 14.87 -12.15 -5.52
CA LEU A 34 13.98 -11.04 -5.11
C LEU A 34 12.77 -10.90 -6.05
N GLN A 35 11.62 -10.46 -5.52
CA GLN A 35 10.40 -10.14 -6.29
C GLN A 35 10.22 -8.66 -6.66
N ASP A 36 11.20 -7.83 -6.40
CA ASP A 36 11.30 -6.51 -7.01
C ASP A 36 12.05 -6.60 -8.36
N PRO A 37 12.03 -5.58 -9.21
CA PRO A 37 12.64 -5.55 -10.54
C PRO A 37 14.06 -6.12 -10.63
N VAL A 38 14.72 -6.30 -9.51
CA VAL A 38 16.08 -6.83 -9.36
C VAL A 38 16.22 -8.33 -9.66
N GLN A 39 15.13 -9.11 -9.61
CA GLN A 39 15.21 -10.58 -9.81
C GLN A 39 15.74 -10.99 -11.19
N ASN A 40 15.55 -10.16 -12.17
CA ASN A 40 15.92 -10.43 -13.55
C ASN A 40 17.08 -9.56 -14.03
N SER A 41 17.85 -8.93 -13.12
CA SER A 41 19.03 -8.18 -13.52
C SER A 41 20.08 -9.12 -14.10
N VAL A 42 20.50 -8.87 -15.33
CA VAL A 42 21.52 -9.62 -16.03
C VAL A 42 22.63 -8.70 -16.51
N ASP A 43 23.86 -9.22 -16.62
CA ASP A 43 24.94 -8.52 -17.31
C ASP A 43 24.81 -8.68 -18.83
N ALA A 44 25.76 -8.09 -19.56
CA ALA A 44 25.83 -8.21 -21.02
C ALA A 44 26.01 -9.66 -21.53
N LYS A 45 26.29 -10.61 -20.64
CA LYS A 45 26.42 -12.04 -20.92
C LYS A 45 25.23 -12.87 -20.49
N GLY A 46 24.14 -12.21 -19.99
CA GLY A 46 22.95 -12.88 -19.50
C GLY A 46 23.09 -13.51 -18.11
N GLN A 47 24.15 -13.21 -17.36
CA GLN A 47 24.34 -13.71 -16.01
C GLN A 47 23.58 -12.83 -15.01
N LYS A 48 22.93 -13.45 -14.03
CA LYS A 48 22.24 -12.71 -12.95
C LYS A 48 23.23 -11.88 -12.15
N VAL A 49 22.96 -10.58 -12.03
CA VAL A 49 23.79 -9.62 -11.29
C VAL A 49 22.94 -8.91 -10.27
N ASN A 50 23.35 -8.96 -9.01
CA ASN A 50 22.77 -8.10 -7.97
C ASN A 50 23.55 -6.78 -7.92
N ARG A 51 22.86 -5.67 -8.15
CA ARG A 51 23.43 -4.31 -8.10
C ARG A 51 23.11 -3.57 -6.81
N GLU A 52 22.39 -4.22 -5.89
CA GLU A 52 22.09 -3.63 -4.60
C GLU A 52 23.37 -3.40 -3.79
N ARG A 53 23.57 -2.18 -3.32
CA ARG A 53 24.65 -1.78 -2.41
C ARG A 53 24.27 -1.96 -0.95
N VAL A 54 22.96 -1.97 -0.69
CA VAL A 54 22.38 -2.22 0.63
C VAL A 54 21.39 -3.36 0.46
N PRO A 55 21.79 -4.61 0.75
CA PRO A 55 20.87 -5.73 0.73
C PRO A 55 19.83 -5.56 1.85
N TRP A 56 18.61 -6.00 1.57
CA TRP A 56 17.57 -6.07 2.60
C TRP A 56 17.92 -7.16 3.62
N ALA A 57 17.65 -6.88 4.91
CA ALA A 57 17.79 -7.86 6.00
C ALA A 57 16.67 -8.90 6.00
N ALA A 58 15.51 -8.56 5.45
CA ALA A 58 14.42 -9.50 5.19
C ALA A 58 13.77 -9.19 3.83
N LEU A 59 13.52 -10.23 3.06
CA LEU A 59 13.01 -10.19 1.69
C LEU A 59 11.58 -10.71 1.63
N PRO A 60 10.68 -10.10 0.83
CA PRO A 60 9.38 -10.70 0.58
C PRO A 60 9.53 -11.98 -0.25
N PHE A 61 8.65 -12.93 -0.02
CA PHE A 61 8.57 -14.09 -0.92
C PHE A 61 8.01 -13.70 -2.28
N PRO A 62 8.50 -14.34 -3.36
CA PRO A 62 7.88 -14.25 -4.67
C PRO A 62 6.37 -14.52 -4.68
N LEU A 63 5.55 -13.66 -5.34
CA LEU A 63 4.08 -13.82 -5.41
C LEU A 63 3.68 -15.24 -5.85
N LYS A 64 4.41 -15.85 -6.78
CA LYS A 64 4.20 -17.24 -7.21
C LYS A 64 4.43 -18.29 -6.12
N GLN A 65 5.12 -17.93 -5.03
CA GLN A 65 5.36 -18.82 -3.89
C GLN A 65 4.32 -18.65 -2.78
N VAL A 66 3.46 -17.63 -2.88
CA VAL A 66 2.41 -17.33 -1.88
C VAL A 66 1.06 -17.35 -2.56
N ARG A 67 0.19 -18.28 -2.17
CA ARG A 67 -1.16 -18.43 -2.70
C ARG A 67 -2.18 -18.09 -1.64
N LEU A 68 -3.17 -17.25 -1.97
CA LEU A 68 -4.32 -17.02 -1.11
C LEU A 68 -5.22 -18.24 -1.05
N LEU A 69 -5.81 -18.47 0.12
CA LEU A 69 -6.84 -19.47 0.36
C LEU A 69 -8.20 -18.79 0.57
N PRO A 70 -9.33 -19.55 0.55
CA PRO A 70 -10.66 -18.98 0.73
C PRO A 70 -10.77 -18.04 1.92
N GLY A 71 -11.28 -16.83 1.67
CA GLY A 71 -11.40 -15.75 2.64
C GLY A 71 -11.55 -14.37 1.96
N PRO A 72 -11.71 -13.30 2.75
CA PRO A 72 -11.98 -11.97 2.21
C PRO A 72 -10.95 -11.49 1.19
N CYS A 73 -9.66 -11.75 1.41
CA CYS A 73 -8.61 -11.35 0.47
C CYS A 73 -8.69 -12.08 -0.87
N GLN A 74 -9.00 -13.38 -0.88
CA GLN A 74 -9.20 -14.11 -2.14
C GLN A 74 -10.44 -13.60 -2.87
N THR A 75 -11.55 -13.38 -2.18
CA THR A 75 -12.80 -12.87 -2.78
C THR A 75 -12.59 -11.52 -3.46
N THR A 76 -11.87 -10.59 -2.82
CA THR A 76 -11.57 -9.28 -3.41
C THR A 76 -10.60 -9.38 -4.58
N GLN A 77 -9.60 -10.26 -4.50
CA GLN A 77 -8.70 -10.54 -5.63
C GLN A 77 -9.45 -11.10 -6.85
N GLU A 78 -10.40 -12.01 -6.64
CA GLU A 78 -11.24 -12.58 -7.70
C GLU A 78 -12.15 -11.53 -8.34
N ALA A 79 -12.76 -10.63 -7.55
CA ALA A 79 -13.55 -9.51 -8.06
C ALA A 79 -12.71 -8.57 -8.94
N ASN A 80 -11.51 -8.22 -8.49
CA ASN A 80 -10.55 -7.43 -9.26
C ASN A 80 -10.12 -8.13 -10.56
N THR A 81 -9.79 -9.42 -10.49
CA THR A 81 -9.40 -10.23 -11.65
C THR A 81 -10.52 -10.27 -12.71
N LYS A 82 -11.78 -10.44 -12.27
CA LYS A 82 -12.95 -10.39 -13.15
C LYS A 82 -13.11 -9.03 -13.82
N TYR A 83 -12.90 -7.94 -13.06
CA TYR A 83 -12.92 -6.58 -13.64
C TYR A 83 -11.83 -6.39 -14.68
N LEU A 84 -10.57 -6.75 -14.40
CA LEU A 84 -9.47 -6.65 -15.37
C LEU A 84 -9.74 -7.41 -16.67
N ARG A 85 -10.31 -8.62 -16.59
CA ARG A 85 -10.70 -9.41 -17.78
C ARG A 85 -11.81 -8.77 -18.60
N SER A 86 -12.64 -7.93 -18.00
CA SER A 86 -13.73 -7.26 -18.71
C SER A 86 -13.28 -6.09 -19.61
N LEU A 87 -12.01 -5.68 -19.53
CA LEU A 87 -11.47 -4.53 -20.25
C LEU A 87 -10.85 -4.98 -21.59
N PRO A 88 -11.45 -4.62 -22.75
CA PRO A 88 -10.95 -5.05 -24.06
C PRO A 88 -9.63 -4.37 -24.42
N VAL A 89 -8.63 -5.15 -24.86
CA VAL A 89 -7.29 -4.66 -25.23
C VAL A 89 -7.33 -3.56 -26.30
N ASP A 90 -8.21 -3.68 -27.28
CA ASP A 90 -8.33 -2.67 -28.34
C ASP A 90 -8.82 -1.31 -27.83
N ARG A 91 -9.68 -1.30 -26.82
CA ARG A 91 -10.09 -0.06 -26.13
C ARG A 91 -8.96 0.54 -25.30
N LEU A 92 -8.20 -0.30 -24.59
CA LEU A 92 -7.01 0.12 -23.83
C LEU A 92 -5.96 0.77 -24.75
N ALA A 93 -5.78 0.21 -25.95
CA ALA A 93 -4.80 0.68 -26.93
C ALA A 93 -5.24 1.89 -27.76
N HIS A 94 -6.54 2.26 -27.74
CA HIS A 94 -7.14 3.21 -28.68
C HIS A 94 -6.37 4.54 -28.77
N SER A 95 -6.21 5.24 -27.64
CA SER A 95 -5.56 6.57 -27.60
C SER A 95 -4.06 6.50 -27.95
N PHE A 96 -3.38 5.39 -27.65
CA PHE A 96 -1.98 5.18 -28.03
C PHE A 96 -1.83 5.06 -29.55
N ARG A 97 -2.69 4.28 -30.20
CA ARG A 97 -2.69 4.13 -31.66
C ARG A 97 -2.92 5.49 -32.34
N LEU A 98 -3.96 6.22 -31.91
CA LEU A 98 -4.28 7.52 -32.52
C LEU A 98 -3.16 8.53 -32.36
N THR A 99 -2.54 8.59 -31.16
CA THR A 99 -1.41 9.48 -30.88
C THR A 99 -0.19 9.16 -31.76
N SER A 100 -0.02 7.89 -32.15
CA SER A 100 1.07 7.43 -33.02
C SER A 100 0.67 7.36 -34.51
N ASN A 101 -0.43 7.99 -34.88
CA ASN A 101 -0.98 7.99 -36.25
C ASN A 101 -1.27 6.58 -36.79
N LEU A 102 -1.60 5.64 -35.92
CA LEU A 102 -2.05 4.29 -36.28
C LEU A 102 -3.59 4.20 -36.24
N PRO A 103 -4.23 3.39 -37.11
CA PRO A 103 -5.68 3.27 -37.11
C PRO A 103 -6.22 2.60 -35.85
N SER A 104 -7.36 3.09 -35.37
CA SER A 104 -8.15 2.45 -34.31
C SER A 104 -9.64 2.77 -34.49
N GLN A 105 -10.47 1.74 -34.46
CA GLN A 105 -11.93 1.85 -34.53
C GLN A 105 -12.61 1.49 -33.20
N ALA A 106 -11.83 1.22 -32.15
CA ALA A 106 -12.37 0.89 -30.84
C ALA A 106 -13.05 2.12 -30.21
N GLU A 107 -14.13 1.88 -29.47
CA GLU A 107 -14.74 2.92 -28.64
C GLU A 107 -13.78 3.35 -27.54
N PRO A 108 -13.50 4.64 -27.36
CA PRO A 108 -12.65 5.11 -26.28
C PRO A 108 -13.27 4.84 -24.89
N PHE A 109 -12.45 4.77 -23.87
CA PHE A 109 -12.92 4.84 -22.49
C PHE A 109 -13.24 6.29 -22.11
N GLY A 110 -14.07 6.44 -21.06
CA GLY A 110 -14.41 7.73 -20.46
C GLY A 110 -13.49 8.13 -19.30
N GLY A 111 -13.99 9.00 -18.43
CA GLY A 111 -13.27 9.48 -17.25
C GLY A 111 -11.90 10.08 -17.57
N TRP A 112 -10.86 9.66 -16.86
CA TRP A 112 -9.50 10.16 -17.09
C TRP A 112 -8.80 9.51 -18.30
N GLU A 113 -9.39 8.49 -18.90
CA GLU A 113 -8.90 7.87 -20.13
C GLU A 113 -9.59 8.36 -21.40
N LYS A 114 -10.53 9.33 -21.28
CA LYS A 114 -11.19 9.94 -22.45
C LYS A 114 -10.18 10.65 -23.37
N PRO A 115 -10.47 10.76 -24.68
CA PRO A 115 -9.52 11.26 -25.67
C PRO A 115 -8.99 12.68 -25.45
N ASP A 116 -9.71 13.55 -24.72
CA ASP A 116 -9.31 14.91 -24.40
C ASP A 116 -8.69 15.06 -22.98
N SER A 117 -8.56 13.96 -22.22
CA SER A 117 -7.90 13.98 -20.91
C SER A 117 -6.39 14.12 -21.06
N GLU A 118 -5.79 15.00 -20.28
CA GLU A 118 -4.33 15.18 -20.23
C GLU A 118 -3.60 14.05 -19.48
N LEU A 119 -4.32 13.18 -18.74
CA LEU A 119 -3.78 12.00 -18.03
C LEU A 119 -4.02 10.67 -18.78
N ARG A 120 -4.68 10.68 -19.92
CA ARG A 120 -4.99 9.43 -20.65
C ARG A 120 -3.74 8.58 -20.86
N GLY A 121 -3.90 7.27 -20.72
CA GLY A 121 -2.82 6.30 -20.81
C GLY A 121 -2.21 5.87 -19.48
N HIS A 122 -2.45 6.62 -18.38
CA HIS A 122 -1.93 6.23 -17.07
C HIS A 122 -2.56 4.94 -16.55
N PHE A 123 -3.88 4.75 -16.77
CA PHE A 123 -4.55 3.50 -16.44
C PHE A 123 -4.34 2.47 -17.54
N ASN A 124 -4.67 2.82 -18.79
CA ASN A 124 -4.69 1.90 -19.91
C ASN A 124 -3.33 1.25 -20.22
N GLY A 125 -2.26 2.03 -20.28
CA GLY A 125 -0.90 1.54 -20.54
C GLY A 125 -0.05 1.38 -19.28
N GLY A 126 -0.51 1.92 -18.16
CA GLY A 126 0.17 1.87 -16.85
C GLY A 126 -0.47 0.85 -15.92
N HIS A 127 -1.36 1.30 -15.04
CA HIS A 127 -1.94 0.48 -13.98
C HIS A 127 -2.52 -0.87 -14.43
N TYR A 128 -3.19 -0.91 -15.60
CA TYR A 128 -3.71 -2.16 -16.14
C TYR A 128 -2.62 -3.20 -16.37
N LEU A 129 -1.52 -2.83 -17.03
CA LEU A 129 -0.41 -3.76 -17.29
C LEU A 129 0.29 -4.21 -16.00
N SER A 130 0.50 -3.29 -15.04
CA SER A 130 0.99 -3.67 -13.71
C SER A 130 0.07 -4.66 -13.02
N ALA A 131 -1.24 -4.40 -12.99
CA ALA A 131 -2.22 -5.28 -12.36
C ALA A 131 -2.27 -6.66 -13.05
N VAL A 132 -2.18 -6.70 -14.37
CA VAL A 132 -2.10 -7.96 -15.15
C VAL A 132 -0.86 -8.74 -14.78
N ALA A 133 0.32 -8.12 -14.75
CA ALA A 133 1.57 -8.77 -14.40
C ALA A 133 1.56 -9.32 -12.96
N LEU A 134 1.05 -8.54 -12.00
CA LEU A 134 0.89 -8.93 -10.60
C LEU A 134 -0.10 -10.08 -10.44
N THR A 135 -1.25 -10.02 -11.12
CA THR A 135 -2.25 -11.09 -11.09
C THR A 135 -1.67 -12.39 -11.66
N TYR A 136 -0.99 -12.32 -12.80
CA TYR A 136 -0.33 -13.50 -13.39
C TYR A 136 0.72 -14.09 -12.43
N ALA A 137 1.57 -13.25 -11.85
CA ALA A 137 2.60 -13.70 -10.92
C ALA A 137 2.01 -14.42 -9.70
N ASN A 138 0.84 -14.01 -9.22
CA ASN A 138 0.21 -14.59 -8.05
C ASN A 138 -0.68 -15.80 -8.36
N THR A 139 -1.37 -15.80 -9.50
CA THR A 139 -2.41 -16.79 -9.83
C THR A 139 -2.08 -17.73 -10.99
N GLY A 140 -1.12 -17.35 -11.85
CA GLY A 140 -0.84 -18.05 -13.10
C GLY A 140 -1.88 -17.80 -14.20
N ASP A 141 -2.61 -16.69 -14.17
CA ASP A 141 -3.68 -16.34 -15.11
C ASP A 141 -3.14 -16.07 -16.53
N GLU A 142 -3.09 -17.11 -17.34
CA GLU A 142 -2.58 -17.04 -18.73
C GLU A 142 -3.47 -16.18 -19.67
N GLU A 143 -4.76 -16.02 -19.38
CA GLU A 143 -5.65 -15.16 -20.18
C GLU A 143 -5.28 -13.70 -19.99
N LEU A 144 -5.14 -13.25 -18.76
CA LEU A 144 -4.69 -11.89 -18.46
C LEU A 144 -3.28 -11.62 -18.97
N LYS A 145 -2.36 -12.60 -18.79
CA LYS A 145 -1.01 -12.49 -19.36
C LYS A 145 -1.05 -12.26 -20.87
N LYS A 146 -1.86 -13.02 -21.60
CA LYS A 146 -2.04 -12.87 -23.05
C LYS A 146 -2.55 -11.48 -23.41
N ASN A 147 -3.49 -10.94 -22.65
CA ASN A 147 -4.01 -9.58 -22.87
C ASN A 147 -2.92 -8.53 -22.61
N GLY A 148 -2.12 -8.70 -21.57
CA GLY A 148 -0.97 -7.84 -21.30
C GLY A 148 0.08 -7.89 -22.40
N ASP A 149 0.47 -9.09 -22.84
CA ASP A 149 1.44 -9.28 -23.93
C ASP A 149 0.95 -8.64 -25.24
N ALA A 150 -0.35 -8.74 -25.54
CA ALA A 150 -0.94 -8.11 -26.71
C ALA A 150 -0.87 -6.57 -26.62
N LEU A 151 -1.18 -5.99 -25.44
CA LEU A 151 -1.09 -4.55 -25.25
C LEU A 151 0.37 -4.07 -25.33
N VAL A 152 1.34 -4.78 -24.73
CA VAL A 152 2.78 -4.48 -24.87
C VAL A 152 3.20 -4.46 -26.33
N SER A 153 2.74 -5.44 -27.14
CA SER A 153 3.04 -5.48 -28.59
C SER A 153 2.48 -4.27 -29.32
N ILE A 154 1.28 -3.80 -28.96
CA ILE A 154 0.70 -2.60 -29.55
C ILE A 154 1.48 -1.34 -29.14
N LEU A 155 1.88 -1.22 -27.87
CA LEU A 155 2.71 -0.10 -27.41
C LEU A 155 4.06 -0.05 -28.14
N ALA A 156 4.69 -1.21 -28.39
CA ALA A 156 5.91 -1.30 -29.20
C ALA A 156 5.69 -0.80 -30.63
N GLN A 157 4.58 -1.21 -31.29
CA GLN A 157 4.23 -0.71 -32.62
C GLN A 157 4.02 0.81 -32.65
N CYS A 158 3.36 1.35 -31.63
CA CYS A 158 3.18 2.80 -31.47
C CYS A 158 4.53 3.52 -31.30
N GLN A 159 5.42 2.96 -30.47
CA GLN A 159 6.77 3.51 -30.28
C GLN A 159 7.60 3.50 -31.55
N ASP A 160 7.55 2.40 -32.31
CA ASP A 160 8.27 2.28 -33.59
C ASP A 160 7.71 3.24 -34.66
N ALA A 161 6.39 3.51 -34.66
CA ALA A 161 5.78 4.51 -35.52
C ALA A 161 6.25 5.94 -35.21
N ASN A 162 6.46 6.25 -33.92
CA ASN A 162 6.98 7.55 -33.44
C ASN A 162 8.48 7.77 -33.74
N LYS A 163 9.26 6.72 -33.95
CA LYS A 163 10.70 6.72 -34.36
C LYS A 163 11.67 7.44 -33.41
N ASN A 164 11.27 7.87 -32.23
CA ASN A 164 12.09 8.64 -31.29
C ASN A 164 12.17 8.03 -29.89
N GLY A 165 11.64 6.81 -29.70
CA GLY A 165 11.58 6.12 -28.41
C GLY A 165 10.41 6.54 -27.50
N TYR A 166 9.65 7.55 -27.88
CA TYR A 166 8.46 7.98 -27.16
C TYR A 166 7.27 7.07 -27.43
N VAL A 167 6.52 6.73 -26.36
CA VAL A 167 5.19 6.15 -26.44
C VAL A 167 4.33 6.66 -25.29
N SER A 168 3.15 7.19 -25.62
CA SER A 168 2.10 7.58 -24.67
C SER A 168 0.77 7.68 -25.42
N ALA A 169 -0.31 7.84 -24.66
CA ALA A 169 -1.64 8.10 -25.20
C ALA A 169 -1.88 9.60 -25.54
N PHE A 170 -0.88 10.46 -25.36
CA PHE A 170 -0.93 11.90 -25.69
C PHE A 170 0.37 12.34 -26.38
N PRO A 171 0.37 13.48 -27.12
CA PRO A 171 1.52 13.91 -27.90
C PRO A 171 2.65 14.50 -27.03
N VAL A 172 3.87 14.54 -27.57
CA VAL A 172 5.07 15.16 -26.94
C VAL A 172 4.85 16.62 -26.59
N GLU A 173 3.97 17.34 -27.30
CA GLU A 173 3.60 18.73 -27.02
C GLU A 173 3.22 18.97 -25.54
N PHE A 174 2.68 17.97 -24.81
CA PHE A 174 2.38 18.12 -23.39
C PHE A 174 3.66 18.36 -22.55
N PHE A 175 4.77 17.78 -22.96
CA PHE A 175 6.07 18.03 -22.32
C PHE A 175 6.63 19.39 -22.73
N ASP A 176 6.43 19.82 -23.99
CA ASP A 176 6.83 21.17 -24.43
C ASP A 176 6.06 22.23 -23.67
N ARG A 177 4.74 22.05 -23.48
CA ARG A 177 3.93 22.92 -22.61
C ARG A 177 4.47 22.95 -21.19
N LEU A 178 4.79 21.80 -20.60
CA LEU A 178 5.37 21.71 -19.24
C LEU A 178 6.71 22.45 -19.16
N ARG A 179 7.61 22.22 -20.12
CA ARG A 179 8.89 22.91 -20.22
C ARG A 179 8.70 24.43 -20.31
N ASP A 180 7.78 24.89 -21.14
CA ASP A 180 7.56 26.29 -21.47
C ASP A 180 6.58 26.99 -20.50
N ARG A 181 6.22 26.31 -19.38
CA ARG A 181 5.30 26.78 -18.33
C ARG A 181 3.86 27.07 -18.81
N VAL A 182 3.45 26.41 -19.87
CA VAL A 182 2.05 26.40 -20.26
C VAL A 182 1.33 25.30 -19.47
N ARG A 183 0.19 25.63 -18.89
CA ARG A 183 -0.57 24.68 -18.07
C ARG A 183 -0.79 23.37 -18.79
N VAL A 184 -0.42 22.28 -18.12
CA VAL A 184 -0.67 20.89 -18.53
C VAL A 184 -0.75 20.03 -17.27
N TRP A 185 -1.54 18.97 -17.30
CA TRP A 185 -1.66 18.07 -16.16
C TRP A 185 -0.68 16.91 -16.28
N ALA A 186 0.25 16.80 -15.39
CA ALA A 186 1.11 15.69 -14.99
C ALA A 186 1.64 14.71 -16.08
N PRO A 187 2.27 15.16 -17.21
CA PRO A 187 2.68 14.23 -18.26
C PRO A 187 3.77 13.23 -17.80
N PHE A 188 4.71 13.62 -16.91
CA PHE A 188 5.71 12.68 -16.39
C PHE A 188 5.10 11.63 -15.44
N TYR A 189 4.01 11.94 -14.74
CA TYR A 189 3.26 10.94 -13.98
C TYR A 189 2.77 9.81 -14.89
N THR A 190 2.15 10.12 -16.02
CA THR A 190 1.67 9.12 -16.98
C THR A 190 2.81 8.28 -17.56
N ILE A 191 3.92 8.92 -17.97
CA ILE A 191 5.10 8.20 -18.46
C ILE A 191 5.68 7.26 -17.41
N HIS A 192 5.76 7.71 -16.15
CA HIS A 192 6.18 6.85 -15.05
C HIS A 192 5.29 5.60 -14.94
N LYS A 193 3.96 5.76 -14.99
CA LYS A 193 3.03 4.61 -14.88
C LYS A 193 3.23 3.59 -16.01
N ILE A 194 3.39 4.07 -17.25
CA ILE A 194 3.63 3.20 -18.41
C ILE A 194 4.98 2.46 -18.24
N MET A 195 6.05 3.17 -17.90
CA MET A 195 7.38 2.56 -17.72
C MET A 195 7.39 1.55 -16.58
N ALA A 196 6.77 1.87 -15.44
CA ALA A 196 6.68 0.95 -14.30
C ALA A 196 5.93 -0.34 -14.67
N ALA A 197 4.81 -0.21 -15.36
CA ALA A 197 4.02 -1.34 -15.80
C ALA A 197 4.74 -2.23 -16.83
N LEU A 198 5.48 -1.64 -17.76
CA LEU A 198 6.31 -2.40 -18.69
C LEU A 198 7.45 -3.15 -17.95
N LEU A 199 8.04 -2.57 -16.89
CA LEU A 199 8.99 -3.28 -16.03
C LEU A 199 8.33 -4.43 -15.29
N ASP A 200 7.10 -4.26 -14.79
CA ASP A 200 6.34 -5.35 -14.17
C ASP A 200 6.05 -6.48 -15.17
N MET A 201 5.65 -6.15 -16.39
CA MET A 201 5.48 -7.14 -17.46
C MET A 201 6.78 -7.89 -17.76
N TYR A 202 7.93 -7.21 -17.79
CA TYR A 202 9.22 -7.89 -17.96
C TYR A 202 9.56 -8.79 -16.76
N THR A 203 9.48 -8.25 -15.54
CA THR A 203 10.00 -8.95 -14.35
C THR A 203 9.09 -10.09 -13.88
N LEU A 204 7.77 -9.94 -14.01
CA LEU A 204 6.79 -10.87 -13.47
C LEU A 204 6.27 -11.87 -14.52
N THR A 205 6.24 -11.50 -15.80
CA THR A 205 5.73 -12.38 -16.88
C THR A 205 6.82 -12.89 -17.82
N GLY A 206 8.01 -12.28 -17.78
CA GLY A 206 9.12 -12.60 -18.68
C GLY A 206 9.00 -11.95 -20.06
N ASN A 207 8.15 -10.95 -20.25
CA ASN A 207 7.98 -10.25 -21.54
C ASN A 207 9.18 -9.35 -21.87
N THR A 208 10.12 -9.85 -22.68
CA THR A 208 11.34 -9.13 -23.05
C THR A 208 11.08 -7.88 -23.92
N GLN A 209 10.01 -7.87 -24.72
CA GLN A 209 9.63 -6.71 -25.51
C GLN A 209 9.26 -5.50 -24.61
N ALA A 210 8.66 -5.76 -23.45
CA ALA A 210 8.34 -4.72 -22.49
C ALA A 210 9.61 -4.01 -21.96
N LEU A 211 10.69 -4.74 -21.72
CA LEU A 211 11.98 -4.15 -21.33
C LEU A 211 12.57 -3.28 -22.46
N ASP A 212 12.52 -3.75 -23.72
CA ASP A 212 13.00 -3.00 -24.86
C ASP A 212 12.26 -1.67 -25.04
N VAL A 213 10.91 -1.69 -24.97
CA VAL A 213 10.08 -0.48 -24.99
C VAL A 213 10.46 0.47 -23.85
N THR A 214 10.64 -0.04 -22.63
CA THR A 214 11.00 0.78 -21.45
C THR A 214 12.37 1.45 -21.63
N GLN A 215 13.35 0.73 -22.15
CA GLN A 215 14.70 1.28 -22.37
C GLN A 215 14.67 2.42 -23.41
N LYS A 216 13.91 2.26 -24.50
CA LYS A 216 13.70 3.32 -25.49
C LYS A 216 12.99 4.53 -24.89
N MET A 217 11.96 4.31 -24.04
CA MET A 217 11.28 5.40 -23.31
C MET A 217 12.26 6.13 -22.38
N ALA A 218 13.11 5.41 -21.63
CA ALA A 218 14.10 6.03 -20.76
C ALA A 218 15.14 6.83 -21.52
N GLY A 219 15.55 6.36 -22.72
CA GLY A 219 16.41 7.10 -23.63
C GLY A 219 15.75 8.41 -24.09
N TRP A 220 14.44 8.37 -24.40
CA TRP A 220 13.68 9.58 -24.72
C TRP A 220 13.62 10.55 -23.53
N VAL A 221 13.31 10.06 -22.31
CA VAL A 221 13.30 10.89 -21.10
C VAL A 221 14.64 11.54 -20.87
N ASP A 222 15.74 10.81 -21.02
CA ASP A 222 17.09 11.34 -20.85
C ASP A 222 17.41 12.44 -21.85
N SER A 223 17.11 12.21 -23.15
CA SER A 223 17.34 13.18 -24.22
C SER A 223 16.46 14.42 -24.08
N TYR A 224 15.23 14.27 -23.58
CA TYR A 224 14.32 15.39 -23.36
C TYR A 224 14.73 16.25 -22.16
N THR A 225 15.12 15.63 -21.05
CA THR A 225 15.47 16.34 -19.81
C THR A 225 16.93 16.78 -19.75
N GLY A 226 17.83 16.14 -20.52
CA GLY A 226 19.27 16.42 -20.52
C GLY A 226 19.66 17.85 -20.83
N PRO A 227 19.06 18.53 -21.81
CA PRO A 227 19.35 19.92 -22.15
C PRO A 227 18.84 20.94 -21.12
N LEU A 228 17.95 20.55 -20.19
CA LEU A 228 17.38 21.46 -19.21
C LEU A 228 18.43 21.79 -18.13
N SER A 229 18.58 23.07 -17.79
CA SER A 229 19.39 23.48 -16.64
C SER A 229 18.77 22.93 -15.34
N TYR A 230 19.58 22.84 -14.28
CA TYR A 230 19.11 22.41 -12.97
C TYR A 230 17.87 23.21 -12.51
N ASP A 231 17.94 24.53 -12.54
CA ASP A 231 16.82 25.39 -12.11
C ASP A 231 15.58 25.22 -13.00
N HIS A 232 15.79 24.96 -14.29
CA HIS A 232 14.66 24.69 -15.20
C HIS A 232 14.01 23.35 -14.82
N MET A 233 14.79 22.32 -14.58
CA MET A 233 14.25 21.02 -14.16
C MET A 233 13.51 21.13 -12.82
N GLN A 234 14.04 21.89 -11.82
CA GLN A 234 13.31 22.11 -10.56
C GLN A 234 11.92 22.75 -10.79
N ARG A 235 11.76 23.63 -11.77
CA ARG A 235 10.45 24.19 -12.14
C ARG A 235 9.53 23.17 -12.81
N VAL A 236 10.08 22.28 -13.64
CA VAL A 236 9.32 21.15 -14.21
C VAL A 236 8.78 20.26 -13.11
N LEU A 237 9.56 20.04 -12.04
CA LEU A 237 9.18 19.22 -10.89
C LEU A 237 8.12 19.87 -9.96
N GLU A 238 7.68 21.10 -10.23
CA GLU A 238 6.51 21.68 -9.56
C GLU A 238 5.21 20.98 -10.00
N THR A 239 5.17 20.43 -11.22
CA THR A 239 4.10 19.59 -11.71
C THR A 239 4.37 18.13 -11.33
N GLU A 240 3.33 17.40 -10.98
CA GLU A 240 3.42 16.00 -10.56
C GLU A 240 4.16 15.13 -11.59
N TYR A 241 5.13 14.34 -11.11
CA TYR A 241 5.95 13.46 -11.94
C TYR A 241 5.99 12.00 -11.42
N GLY A 242 5.18 11.69 -10.40
CA GLY A 242 5.05 10.35 -9.86
C GLY A 242 6.38 9.74 -9.41
N GLY A 243 6.54 8.45 -9.64
CA GLY A 243 7.74 7.66 -9.32
C GLY A 243 8.78 7.64 -10.45
N MET A 244 8.97 8.71 -11.24
CA MET A 244 9.99 8.73 -12.31
C MET A 244 11.38 8.37 -11.79
N GLY A 245 11.77 8.84 -10.60
CA GLY A 245 13.04 8.48 -9.97
C GLY A 245 13.11 6.99 -9.64
N GLU A 246 12.03 6.41 -9.10
CA GLU A 246 11.93 4.98 -8.76
C GLU A 246 12.07 4.08 -9.99
N VAL A 247 11.30 4.33 -11.04
CA VAL A 247 11.31 3.48 -12.25
C VAL A 247 12.66 3.51 -12.96
N LEU A 248 13.33 4.67 -13.00
CA LEU A 248 14.69 4.79 -13.57
C LEU A 248 15.75 4.08 -12.70
N CYS A 249 15.64 4.14 -11.39
CA CYS A 249 16.45 3.36 -10.46
C CYS A 249 16.24 1.85 -10.68
N ASN A 250 15.01 1.39 -10.82
CA ASN A 250 14.68 -0.01 -11.09
C ASN A 250 15.22 -0.46 -12.45
N LEU A 251 15.12 0.37 -13.47
CA LEU A 251 15.68 0.08 -14.78
C LEU A 251 17.23 -0.01 -14.75
N TYR A 252 17.90 0.84 -13.95
CA TYR A 252 19.34 0.71 -13.68
C TYR A 252 19.65 -0.62 -12.97
N ALA A 253 18.89 -0.98 -11.96
CA ALA A 253 19.10 -2.22 -11.22
C ALA A 253 19.01 -3.45 -12.15
N ILE A 254 18.08 -3.45 -13.10
CA ILE A 254 17.89 -4.52 -14.08
C ILE A 254 19.02 -4.55 -15.11
N THR A 255 19.31 -3.41 -15.74
CA THR A 255 20.18 -3.35 -16.93
C THR A 255 21.64 -3.08 -16.65
N GLY A 256 21.95 -2.37 -15.54
CA GLY A 256 23.29 -1.88 -15.21
C GLY A 256 23.71 -0.63 -15.99
N ASN A 257 22.83 -0.05 -16.82
CA ASN A 257 23.15 1.18 -17.53
C ASN A 257 23.11 2.39 -16.58
N GLY A 258 24.29 2.93 -16.23
CA GLY A 258 24.45 4.04 -15.30
C GLY A 258 23.77 5.36 -15.74
N GLN A 259 23.45 5.50 -17.03
CA GLN A 259 22.69 6.64 -17.53
C GLN A 259 21.32 6.76 -16.86
N TYR A 260 20.62 5.63 -16.62
CA TYR A 260 19.30 5.65 -15.96
C TYR A 260 19.39 6.15 -14.52
N LEU A 261 20.44 5.75 -13.77
CA LEU A 261 20.67 6.27 -12.42
C LEU A 261 21.04 7.77 -12.47
N GLY A 262 21.78 8.21 -13.48
CA GLY A 262 22.07 9.64 -13.73
C GLY A 262 20.79 10.43 -14.01
N THR A 263 19.92 9.91 -14.86
CA THR A 263 18.64 10.53 -15.23
C THR A 263 17.67 10.58 -14.04
N SER A 264 17.63 9.53 -13.19
CA SER A 264 16.76 9.50 -12.00
C SER A 264 17.03 10.69 -11.05
N ARG A 265 18.27 11.13 -10.91
CA ARG A 265 18.66 12.27 -10.06
C ARG A 265 18.12 13.61 -10.55
N ARG A 266 17.74 13.73 -11.83
CA ARG A 266 17.09 14.96 -12.33
C ARG A 266 15.68 15.10 -11.77
N PHE A 267 15.05 13.99 -11.33
CA PHE A 267 13.74 13.97 -10.71
C PHE A 267 13.77 14.12 -9.17
N GLU A 268 14.84 14.65 -8.61
CA GLU A 268 14.93 15.01 -7.20
C GLU A 268 14.47 16.47 -6.99
N LYS A 269 13.31 16.64 -6.35
CA LYS A 269 12.77 17.96 -5.98
C LYS A 269 13.47 18.45 -4.72
N LYS A 270 14.42 19.39 -4.89
CA LYS A 270 15.25 19.92 -3.79
C LYS A 270 14.42 20.49 -2.64
N ALA A 271 13.41 21.29 -2.96
CA ALA A 271 12.54 21.93 -1.97
C ALA A 271 11.79 20.93 -1.07
N PHE A 272 11.65 19.68 -1.50
CA PHE A 272 11.03 18.60 -0.74
C PHE A 272 12.07 17.71 -0.04
N PHE A 273 13.16 17.36 -0.74
CA PHE A 273 14.17 16.42 -0.22
C PHE A 273 15.08 17.03 0.84
N ASP A 274 15.48 18.29 0.70
CA ASP A 274 16.43 18.92 1.64
C ASP A 274 15.85 19.07 3.06
N PRO A 275 14.57 19.53 3.25
CA PRO A 275 13.95 19.54 4.57
C PRO A 275 13.90 18.14 5.21
N LEU A 276 13.46 17.12 4.46
CA LEU A 276 13.38 15.75 4.96
C LEU A 276 14.74 15.18 5.35
N ALA A 277 15.77 15.41 4.52
CA ALA A 277 17.15 15.01 4.84
C ALA A 277 17.70 15.66 6.10
N ALA A 278 17.21 16.87 6.43
CA ALA A 278 17.53 17.62 7.64
C ALA A 278 16.56 17.36 8.80
N HIS A 279 15.68 16.37 8.69
CA HIS A 279 14.63 16.02 9.68
C HIS A 279 13.75 17.22 10.03
N ARG A 280 13.32 17.98 9.02
CA ARG A 280 12.35 19.06 9.18
C ARG A 280 11.07 18.73 8.45
N ASP A 281 9.94 18.78 9.18
CA ASP A 281 8.61 18.66 8.59
C ASP A 281 8.21 20.00 7.94
N GLU A 282 8.23 20.02 6.62
CA GLU A 282 7.70 21.10 5.78
C GLU A 282 6.60 20.56 4.85
N LEU A 283 5.82 19.56 5.34
CA LEU A 283 4.83 18.85 4.52
C LEU A 283 3.50 19.60 4.39
N ARG A 284 3.17 20.52 5.31
CA ARG A 284 1.91 21.25 5.28
C ARG A 284 1.70 21.95 3.94
N GLY A 285 0.52 21.75 3.35
CA GLY A 285 0.13 22.33 2.06
C GLY A 285 0.60 21.54 0.84
N LEU A 286 1.44 20.51 1.00
CA LEU A 286 1.88 19.67 -0.10
C LEU A 286 0.81 18.63 -0.46
N HIS A 287 0.67 18.35 -1.76
CA HIS A 287 -0.15 17.27 -2.28
C HIS A 287 0.46 15.93 -1.89
N VAL A 288 -0.26 15.10 -1.15
CA VAL A 288 0.27 13.91 -0.49
C VAL A 288 0.77 12.87 -1.49
N ASN A 289 -0.10 12.43 -2.40
CA ASN A 289 0.24 11.38 -3.35
C ASN A 289 1.34 11.79 -4.35
N THR A 290 1.45 13.07 -4.69
CA THR A 290 2.57 13.58 -5.49
C THR A 290 3.93 13.33 -4.84
N HIS A 291 4.01 13.32 -3.51
CA HIS A 291 5.26 13.33 -2.77
C HIS A 291 5.68 11.94 -2.25
N ILE A 292 4.74 11.03 -1.92
CA ILE A 292 5.12 9.69 -1.43
C ILE A 292 5.95 8.89 -2.46
N PRO A 293 5.63 8.86 -3.78
CA PRO A 293 6.45 8.17 -4.77
C PRO A 293 7.87 8.72 -4.90
N GLN A 294 8.07 10.01 -4.63
CA GLN A 294 9.42 10.61 -4.60
C GLN A 294 10.25 10.04 -3.43
N VAL A 295 9.62 9.79 -2.29
CA VAL A 295 10.28 9.16 -1.14
C VAL A 295 10.59 7.69 -1.41
N ILE A 296 9.73 6.98 -2.13
CA ILE A 296 10.02 5.61 -2.59
C ILE A 296 11.24 5.62 -3.54
N ALA A 297 11.34 6.62 -4.42
CA ALA A 297 12.53 6.80 -5.26
C ALA A 297 13.80 7.04 -4.42
N ALA A 298 13.71 7.82 -3.32
CA ALA A 298 14.82 7.97 -2.38
C ALA A 298 15.18 6.65 -1.71
N ALA A 299 14.20 5.85 -1.28
CA ALA A 299 14.46 4.52 -0.74
C ALA A 299 15.24 3.63 -1.72
N ARG A 300 14.81 3.59 -3.00
CA ARG A 300 15.53 2.86 -4.06
C ARG A 300 16.93 3.42 -4.32
N ALA A 301 17.10 4.74 -4.35
CA ALA A 301 18.40 5.37 -4.51
C ALA A 301 19.35 4.98 -3.36
N TYR A 302 18.88 4.91 -2.11
CA TYR A 302 19.69 4.41 -0.98
C TYR A 302 20.17 2.98 -1.22
N GLU A 303 19.29 2.09 -1.61
CA GLU A 303 19.62 0.69 -1.84
C GLU A 303 20.69 0.50 -2.91
N LEU A 304 20.64 1.32 -3.97
CA LEU A 304 21.56 1.25 -5.10
C LEU A 304 22.87 2.01 -4.90
N THR A 305 22.89 3.01 -4.01
CA THR A 305 24.07 3.89 -3.85
C THR A 305 24.72 3.83 -2.49
N ARG A 306 24.00 3.37 -1.46
CA ARG A 306 24.37 3.43 -0.03
C ARG A 306 24.48 4.88 0.51
N ASP A 307 23.97 5.89 -0.19
CA ASP A 307 23.97 7.26 0.28
C ASP A 307 22.94 7.41 1.42
N SER A 308 23.43 7.65 2.64
CA SER A 308 22.60 7.77 3.85
C SER A 308 21.62 8.95 3.80
N ARG A 309 21.85 9.97 2.97
CA ARG A 309 20.90 11.06 2.78
C ARG A 309 19.53 10.53 2.35
N TYR A 310 19.51 9.60 1.41
CA TYR A 310 18.26 9.01 0.91
C TYR A 310 17.57 8.13 1.97
N ARG A 311 18.34 7.38 2.76
CA ARG A 311 17.78 6.63 3.90
C ARG A 311 17.13 7.56 4.91
N ASN A 312 17.79 8.66 5.26
CA ASN A 312 17.25 9.63 6.22
C ASN A 312 15.95 10.26 5.71
N ILE A 313 15.87 10.62 4.43
CA ILE A 313 14.64 11.11 3.79
C ILE A 313 13.51 10.09 3.98
N ALA A 314 13.73 8.84 3.59
CA ALA A 314 12.71 7.81 3.59
C ALA A 314 12.23 7.44 5.01
N ALA A 315 13.17 7.25 5.94
CA ALA A 315 12.84 6.86 7.31
C ALA A 315 12.15 7.99 8.08
N TYR A 316 12.66 9.23 7.99
CA TYR A 316 12.05 10.38 8.64
C TYR A 316 10.63 10.65 8.11
N PHE A 317 10.46 10.62 6.78
CA PHE A 317 9.15 10.83 6.18
C PHE A 317 8.13 9.75 6.61
N TRP A 318 8.56 8.47 6.64
CA TRP A 318 7.69 7.39 7.07
C TRP A 318 7.24 7.56 8.52
N ASP A 319 8.17 7.90 9.42
CA ASP A 319 7.87 8.14 10.84
C ASP A 319 6.93 9.36 11.01
N GLU A 320 7.15 10.47 10.29
CA GLU A 320 6.30 11.66 10.34
C GLU A 320 4.87 11.40 9.88
N VAL A 321 4.71 10.71 8.73
CA VAL A 321 3.36 10.42 8.22
C VAL A 321 2.62 9.48 9.16
N LEU A 322 3.30 8.44 9.65
CA LEU A 322 2.68 7.47 10.54
C LEU A 322 2.23 8.09 11.87
N ASN A 323 3.10 8.85 12.52
CA ASN A 323 2.88 9.29 13.88
C ASN A 323 2.05 10.58 13.98
N GLU A 324 2.19 11.46 12.99
CA GLU A 324 1.69 12.83 13.10
C GLU A 324 0.52 13.13 12.14
N ARG A 325 0.31 12.29 11.10
CA ARG A 325 -0.57 12.64 9.97
C ARG A 325 -1.51 11.52 9.52
N SER A 326 -1.49 10.35 10.19
CA SER A 326 -2.35 9.23 9.83
C SER A 326 -3.67 9.22 10.60
N TYR A 327 -4.73 8.79 9.93
CA TYR A 327 -6.04 8.50 10.53
C TYR A 327 -6.09 7.07 11.11
N CYS A 328 -7.18 6.75 11.82
CA CYS A 328 -7.36 5.45 12.46
C CYS A 328 -7.27 4.25 11.48
N ASN A 329 -7.65 4.44 10.20
CA ASN A 329 -7.56 3.42 9.16
C ASN A 329 -6.15 3.32 8.51
N GLY A 330 -5.18 4.10 8.98
CA GLY A 330 -3.82 4.17 8.44
C GLY A 330 -3.66 5.04 7.19
N GLY A 331 -4.75 5.60 6.66
CA GLY A 331 -4.72 6.57 5.57
C GLY A 331 -4.25 7.94 6.02
N THR A 332 -3.90 8.79 5.06
CA THR A 332 -3.50 10.18 5.27
C THR A 332 -4.05 11.05 4.14
N SER A 333 -4.08 12.34 4.26
CA SER A 333 -4.59 13.38 3.37
C SER A 333 -6.01 13.86 3.68
N GLU A 334 -6.26 15.11 3.37
CA GLU A 334 -7.58 15.73 3.27
C GLU A 334 -7.63 16.59 2.00
N GLY A 335 -8.55 16.26 1.08
CA GLY A 335 -8.57 16.88 -0.25
C GLY A 335 -7.20 16.80 -0.93
N GLU A 336 -6.58 15.63 -0.90
CA GLU A 336 -5.26 15.29 -1.46
C GLU A 336 -4.05 15.96 -0.79
N HIS A 337 -4.23 16.80 0.24
CA HIS A 337 -3.14 17.57 0.84
C HIS A 337 -2.98 17.30 2.34
N TRP A 338 -1.79 17.56 2.87
CA TRP A 338 -1.59 17.72 4.32
C TRP A 338 -1.99 19.14 4.72
N GLN A 339 -3.18 19.27 5.33
CA GLN A 339 -3.78 20.58 5.62
C GLN A 339 -3.22 21.24 6.89
N THR A 340 -2.58 20.47 7.78
CA THR A 340 -2.14 20.92 9.10
C THR A 340 -0.66 20.70 9.35
N ASP A 341 -0.16 21.34 10.39
CA ASP A 341 1.12 21.03 10.99
C ASP A 341 1.10 19.62 11.63
N PRO A 342 2.26 19.00 11.90
CA PRO A 342 2.34 17.67 12.50
C PRO A 342 1.59 17.61 13.82
N GLY A 343 0.85 16.54 14.06
CA GLY A 343 0.08 16.33 15.30
C GLY A 343 -1.03 17.33 15.53
N LYS A 344 -1.61 17.92 14.46
CA LYS A 344 -2.67 18.93 14.55
C LYS A 344 -3.92 18.60 13.72
N LEU A 345 -4.17 17.30 13.50
CA LEU A 345 -5.42 16.88 12.87
C LEU A 345 -6.62 17.26 13.76
N THR A 346 -7.67 17.74 13.15
CA THR A 346 -8.90 18.14 13.85
C THR A 346 -10.15 17.49 13.24
N ALA A 347 -11.23 17.44 14.01
CA ALA A 347 -12.50 16.90 13.54
C ALA A 347 -13.03 17.60 12.28
N GLN A 348 -12.71 18.89 12.08
CA GLN A 348 -13.13 19.66 10.91
C GLN A 348 -12.51 19.17 9.61
N GLN A 349 -11.40 18.42 9.69
CA GLN A 349 -10.72 17.83 8.54
C GLN A 349 -11.26 16.44 8.17
N LEU A 350 -12.17 15.89 8.98
CA LEU A 350 -12.85 14.64 8.65
C LEU A 350 -13.98 14.93 7.67
N SER A 351 -13.79 14.55 6.42
CA SER A 351 -14.73 14.86 5.33
C SER A 351 -14.99 13.68 4.41
N GLY A 352 -15.63 13.91 3.29
CA GLY A 352 -15.80 12.97 2.18
C GLY A 352 -14.51 12.77 1.37
N SER A 353 -13.52 13.64 1.53
CA SER A 353 -12.25 13.65 0.78
C SER A 353 -11.05 13.29 1.65
N THR A 354 -11.26 12.60 2.78
CA THR A 354 -10.18 12.10 3.63
C THR A 354 -9.52 10.85 3.02
N ALA A 355 -8.27 10.63 3.39
CA ALA A 355 -7.55 9.37 3.16
C ALA A 355 -7.62 8.88 1.70
N GLU A 356 -6.98 9.61 0.79
CA GLU A 356 -6.84 9.22 -0.62
C GLU A 356 -6.21 7.84 -0.74
N ASP A 357 -6.81 6.99 -1.57
CA ASP A 357 -6.46 5.58 -1.72
C ASP A 357 -5.03 5.36 -2.24
N CYS A 358 -4.57 6.20 -3.18
CA CYS A 358 -3.19 6.17 -3.67
C CYS A 358 -2.16 6.40 -2.56
N CYS A 359 -2.47 7.28 -1.59
CA CYS A 359 -1.56 7.57 -0.49
C CYS A 359 -1.32 6.33 0.38
N ALA A 360 -2.39 5.60 0.73
CA ALA A 360 -2.30 4.37 1.50
C ALA A 360 -1.48 3.30 0.76
N TYR A 361 -1.75 3.09 -0.53
CA TYR A 361 -0.98 2.16 -1.37
C TYR A 361 0.52 2.47 -1.41
N ASN A 362 0.87 3.73 -1.68
CA ASN A 362 2.26 4.15 -1.75
C ASN A 362 2.96 4.09 -0.38
N MET A 363 2.25 4.36 0.71
CA MET A 363 2.78 4.15 2.07
C MET A 363 3.03 2.66 2.36
N LEU A 364 2.21 1.73 1.86
CA LEU A 364 2.51 0.29 1.95
C LEU A 364 3.77 -0.08 1.15
N LYS A 365 3.95 0.47 -0.05
CA LYS A 365 5.20 0.29 -0.82
C LYS A 365 6.41 0.78 -0.03
N LEU A 366 6.36 1.99 0.55
CA LEU A 366 7.44 2.52 1.37
C LEU A 366 7.68 1.69 2.63
N THR A 367 6.62 1.19 3.27
CA THR A 367 6.72 0.34 4.46
C THR A 367 7.48 -0.96 4.19
N ARG A 368 7.35 -1.53 2.99
CA ARG A 368 8.14 -2.71 2.59
C ARG A 368 9.65 -2.43 2.58
N HIS A 369 10.07 -1.24 2.11
CA HIS A 369 11.48 -0.82 2.19
C HIS A 369 11.94 -0.71 3.65
N MET A 370 11.12 -0.08 4.51
CA MET A 370 11.45 0.05 5.94
C MET A 370 11.62 -1.32 6.60
N PHE A 371 10.68 -2.24 6.35
CA PHE A 371 10.76 -3.61 6.87
C PHE A 371 11.94 -4.39 6.27
N GLY A 372 12.19 -4.24 4.99
CA GLY A 372 13.33 -4.86 4.32
C GLY A 372 14.67 -4.43 4.92
N TRP A 373 14.83 -3.18 5.29
CA TRP A 373 16.05 -2.68 5.93
C TRP A 373 16.17 -3.10 7.39
N SER A 374 15.04 -3.07 8.12
CA SER A 374 14.95 -3.41 9.55
C SER A 374 13.64 -4.15 9.82
N PRO A 375 13.66 -5.48 9.96
CA PRO A 375 12.45 -6.28 10.10
C PRO A 375 11.82 -6.15 11.50
N GLU A 376 11.37 -4.94 11.83
CA GLU A 376 10.68 -4.59 13.05
C GLU A 376 9.17 -4.77 12.91
N ALA A 377 8.52 -5.34 13.93
CA ALA A 377 7.07 -5.62 13.91
C ALA A 377 6.22 -4.36 13.69
N ARG A 378 6.68 -3.18 14.15
CA ARG A 378 5.96 -1.90 13.99
C ARG A 378 5.65 -1.56 12.52
N HIS A 379 6.51 -1.93 11.58
CA HIS A 379 6.27 -1.72 10.15
C HIS A 379 5.06 -2.54 9.69
N MET A 380 4.98 -3.80 10.16
CA MET A 380 3.88 -4.69 9.81
C MET A 380 2.61 -4.44 10.64
N ASP A 381 2.71 -3.81 11.81
CA ASP A 381 1.55 -3.30 12.55
C ASP A 381 0.84 -2.17 11.76
N TYR A 382 1.60 -1.26 11.16
CA TYR A 382 1.05 -0.25 10.25
C TYR A 382 0.48 -0.91 8.97
N TYR A 383 1.22 -1.85 8.37
CA TYR A 383 0.79 -2.56 7.18
C TYR A 383 -0.55 -3.28 7.40
N GLU A 384 -0.68 -4.01 8.51
CA GLU A 384 -1.93 -4.68 8.91
C GLU A 384 -3.08 -3.69 9.07
N ARG A 385 -2.85 -2.56 9.75
CA ARG A 385 -3.85 -1.51 9.95
C ARG A 385 -4.41 -1.02 8.62
N VAL A 386 -3.54 -0.72 7.66
CA VAL A 386 -3.93 -0.25 6.33
C VAL A 386 -4.66 -1.35 5.55
N VAL A 387 -4.17 -2.58 5.54
CA VAL A 387 -4.81 -3.68 4.80
C VAL A 387 -6.23 -3.92 5.29
N PHE A 388 -6.44 -4.06 6.60
CA PHE A 388 -7.78 -4.39 7.12
C PHE A 388 -8.74 -3.21 7.14
N ASN A 389 -8.28 -1.98 7.38
CA ASN A 389 -9.20 -0.85 7.61
C ASN A 389 -9.26 0.16 6.46
N HIS A 390 -8.30 0.08 5.52
CA HIS A 390 -8.31 0.92 4.34
C HIS A 390 -8.51 0.05 3.09
N ARG A 391 -7.54 -0.80 2.73
CA ARG A 391 -7.53 -1.51 1.45
C ARG A 391 -8.76 -2.41 1.26
N LEU A 392 -9.00 -3.35 2.17
CA LEU A 392 -10.16 -4.27 2.07
C LEU A 392 -11.52 -3.54 2.10
N GLY A 393 -11.56 -2.27 2.52
CA GLY A 393 -12.76 -1.45 2.52
C GLY A 393 -12.97 -0.59 1.27
N THR A 394 -12.04 -0.60 0.30
CA THR A 394 -12.07 0.32 -0.86
C THR A 394 -12.58 -0.30 -2.15
N ILE A 395 -12.90 -1.58 -2.19
CA ILE A 395 -13.44 -2.27 -3.37
C ILE A 395 -14.92 -2.59 -3.18
N ASP A 396 -15.71 -2.38 -4.22
CA ASP A 396 -17.03 -2.98 -4.30
C ASP A 396 -16.90 -4.41 -4.80
N PRO A 397 -17.21 -5.42 -3.96
CA PRO A 397 -17.03 -6.81 -4.33
C PRO A 397 -17.95 -7.29 -5.47
N SER A 398 -19.03 -6.54 -5.77
CA SER A 398 -19.97 -6.87 -6.84
C SER A 398 -19.46 -6.47 -8.23
N THR A 399 -18.72 -5.35 -8.32
CA THR A 399 -18.23 -4.79 -9.59
C THR A 399 -16.72 -4.92 -9.78
N GLY A 400 -15.95 -5.03 -8.69
CA GLY A 400 -14.50 -4.98 -8.69
C GLY A 400 -13.93 -3.56 -8.86
N THR A 401 -14.79 -2.53 -8.85
CA THR A 401 -14.35 -1.13 -8.94
C THR A 401 -13.99 -0.57 -7.56
N THR A 402 -13.12 0.43 -7.52
CA THR A 402 -12.54 0.94 -6.30
C THR A 402 -12.86 2.41 -6.05
N MET A 403 -12.63 2.86 -4.81
CA MET A 403 -12.86 4.23 -4.35
C MET A 403 -11.71 5.15 -4.77
N TYR A 404 -11.95 6.48 -4.61
CA TYR A 404 -10.89 7.50 -4.64
C TYR A 404 -10.47 7.89 -3.22
N TYR A 405 -11.39 8.40 -2.42
CA TYR A 405 -11.20 8.75 -1.03
C TYR A 405 -11.90 7.75 -0.11
N TYR A 406 -11.36 7.59 1.10
CA TYR A 406 -12.03 6.89 2.18
C TYR A 406 -12.71 7.93 3.09
N PRO A 407 -14.00 8.16 2.99
CA PRO A 407 -14.70 9.16 3.78
C PRO A 407 -14.61 8.87 5.28
N LEU A 408 -14.11 9.81 6.07
CA LEU A 408 -14.05 9.69 7.54
C LEU A 408 -14.91 10.75 8.23
N GLY A 409 -15.64 11.58 7.46
CA GLY A 409 -16.59 12.55 7.99
C GLY A 409 -17.88 11.87 8.45
N ILE A 410 -18.71 12.65 9.13
CA ILE A 410 -19.89 12.18 9.84
C ILE A 410 -21.05 11.93 8.89
N ASN A 411 -21.75 10.80 9.06
CA ASN A 411 -22.89 10.36 8.27
C ASN A 411 -22.61 10.37 6.76
N LEU A 412 -21.39 9.95 6.39
CA LEU A 412 -20.98 9.79 4.99
C LEU A 412 -21.08 8.33 4.55
N TYR A 413 -20.79 8.09 3.30
CA TYR A 413 -20.87 6.78 2.67
C TYR A 413 -19.75 6.62 1.63
N LYS A 414 -19.48 5.39 1.20
CA LYS A 414 -18.48 5.07 0.18
C LYS A 414 -19.03 5.29 -1.21
N THR A 415 -18.16 5.74 -2.12
CA THR A 415 -18.47 5.88 -3.55
C THR A 415 -17.38 5.23 -4.38
N TYR A 416 -17.76 4.54 -5.44
CA TYR A 416 -16.86 3.74 -6.26
C TYR A 416 -16.77 4.29 -7.68
N GLY A 417 -15.69 3.97 -8.38
CA GLY A 417 -15.58 4.24 -9.81
C GLY A 417 -16.57 3.42 -10.61
N THR A 418 -16.87 3.88 -11.82
CA THR A 418 -17.60 3.09 -12.82
C THR A 418 -16.63 2.20 -13.60
N PRO A 419 -17.09 1.11 -14.20
CA PRO A 419 -16.22 0.21 -14.97
C PRO A 419 -15.52 0.84 -16.18
N THR A 420 -16.11 1.90 -16.79
CA THR A 420 -15.65 2.44 -18.09
C THR A 420 -15.51 3.96 -18.15
N ASP A 421 -15.88 4.71 -17.08
CA ASP A 421 -15.96 6.18 -17.11
C ASP A 421 -15.33 6.89 -15.92
N SER A 422 -14.53 6.21 -15.10
CA SER A 422 -13.80 6.81 -13.97
C SER A 422 -12.32 6.87 -14.27
N PHE A 423 -11.64 5.75 -14.16
CA PHE A 423 -10.21 5.60 -14.40
C PHE A 423 -9.34 6.65 -13.68
N TRP A 424 -9.76 7.03 -12.46
CA TRP A 424 -8.94 7.91 -11.62
C TRP A 424 -7.65 7.20 -11.20
N CYS A 425 -6.64 7.94 -10.76
CA CYS A 425 -5.40 7.35 -10.26
C CYS A 425 -5.67 6.26 -9.21
N CYS A 426 -6.62 6.48 -8.32
CA CYS A 426 -6.98 5.54 -7.26
C CYS A 426 -7.68 4.27 -7.77
N ASN A 427 -8.42 4.32 -8.90
CA ASN A 427 -8.90 3.10 -9.54
C ASN A 427 -7.73 2.26 -10.05
N GLY A 428 -6.71 2.91 -10.60
CA GLY A 428 -5.49 2.26 -11.03
C GLY A 428 -4.70 1.66 -9.87
N THR A 429 -4.54 2.41 -8.80
CA THR A 429 -3.91 1.92 -7.56
C THR A 429 -4.68 0.73 -6.98
N GLY A 430 -6.01 0.78 -7.01
CA GLY A 430 -6.86 -0.30 -6.53
C GLY A 430 -6.64 -1.60 -7.31
N VAL A 431 -6.65 -1.57 -8.63
CA VAL A 431 -6.45 -2.80 -9.42
C VAL A 431 -5.06 -3.41 -9.21
N GLU A 432 -4.02 -2.60 -8.97
CA GLU A 432 -2.70 -3.11 -8.60
C GLU A 432 -2.70 -3.76 -7.21
N GLU A 433 -3.32 -3.11 -6.20
CA GLU A 433 -3.33 -3.59 -4.83
C GLU A 433 -4.04 -4.93 -4.69
N PHE A 434 -5.23 -5.05 -5.29
CA PHE A 434 -6.00 -6.30 -5.22
C PHE A 434 -5.40 -7.43 -6.06
N ALA A 435 -4.51 -7.11 -7.00
CA ALA A 435 -3.72 -8.11 -7.73
C ALA A 435 -2.62 -8.75 -6.86
N LYS A 436 -2.17 -8.08 -5.79
CA LYS A 436 -1.02 -8.51 -4.97
C LYS A 436 -1.32 -8.64 -3.47
N LEU A 437 -2.55 -8.92 -3.06
CA LEU A 437 -2.89 -9.11 -1.63
C LEU A 437 -2.13 -10.23 -0.93
N ALA A 438 -1.51 -11.15 -1.68
CA ALA A 438 -0.60 -12.16 -1.14
C ALA A 438 0.79 -11.58 -0.77
N ASP A 439 1.11 -10.39 -1.23
CA ASP A 439 2.36 -9.71 -0.92
C ASP A 439 2.45 -9.37 0.57
N SER A 440 3.64 -9.42 1.12
CA SER A 440 3.94 -9.04 2.50
C SER A 440 3.29 -9.90 3.61
N ILE A 441 2.54 -10.96 3.27
CA ILE A 441 2.10 -11.95 4.26
C ILE A 441 3.32 -12.60 4.90
N TYR A 442 4.32 -12.94 4.06
CA TYR A 442 5.55 -13.57 4.49
C TYR A 442 6.77 -12.82 3.97
N PHE A 443 7.76 -12.72 4.83
CA PHE A 443 9.12 -12.34 4.48
C PHE A 443 10.10 -13.43 4.93
N HIS A 444 11.32 -13.39 4.45
CA HIS A 444 12.38 -14.31 4.88
C HIS A 444 13.74 -13.62 4.97
N ASP A 445 14.60 -14.13 5.83
CA ASP A 445 16.04 -14.00 5.75
C ASP A 445 16.65 -15.35 5.31
N ASP A 446 17.95 -15.53 5.43
CA ASP A 446 18.60 -16.79 5.00
C ASP A 446 18.09 -18.03 5.76
N ASN A 447 17.60 -17.89 6.99
CA ASN A 447 17.28 -18.98 7.89
C ASN A 447 15.94 -18.84 8.62
N SER A 448 15.16 -17.81 8.30
CA SER A 448 13.88 -17.56 8.97
C SER A 448 12.78 -17.20 8.00
N VAL A 449 11.55 -17.60 8.32
CA VAL A 449 10.30 -17.04 7.75
C VAL A 449 9.70 -16.07 8.77
N TYR A 450 9.34 -14.88 8.34
CA TYR A 450 8.53 -13.93 9.09
C TYR A 450 7.07 -14.06 8.66
N VAL A 451 6.19 -14.41 9.59
CA VAL A 451 4.73 -14.48 9.38
C VAL A 451 4.17 -13.14 9.87
N ASN A 452 3.85 -12.25 8.94
CA ASN A 452 3.53 -10.85 9.21
C ASN A 452 2.03 -10.58 9.29
N LEU A 453 1.23 -11.19 8.40
CA LEU A 453 -0.21 -10.97 8.30
C LEU A 453 -0.94 -12.29 8.50
N PHE A 454 -2.05 -12.25 9.24
CA PHE A 454 -2.88 -13.43 9.49
C PHE A 454 -3.97 -13.54 8.42
N ILE A 455 -3.54 -13.92 7.22
CA ILE A 455 -4.37 -14.10 6.04
C ILE A 455 -4.26 -15.55 5.57
N ALA A 456 -5.40 -16.20 5.34
CA ALA A 456 -5.45 -17.58 4.88
C ALA A 456 -4.65 -17.75 3.57
N SER A 457 -3.58 -18.53 3.62
CA SER A 457 -2.61 -18.61 2.53
C SER A 457 -1.70 -19.84 2.61
N GLU A 458 -1.06 -20.17 1.51
CA GLU A 458 0.00 -21.17 1.43
C GLU A 458 1.29 -20.53 0.95
N LEU A 459 2.38 -20.81 1.65
CA LEU A 459 3.74 -20.47 1.26
C LEU A 459 4.47 -21.74 0.80
N SER A 460 5.16 -21.67 -0.34
CA SER A 460 6.11 -22.70 -0.78
C SER A 460 7.52 -22.13 -0.83
N TRP A 461 8.45 -22.69 -0.05
CA TRP A 461 9.86 -22.33 -0.05
C TRP A 461 10.73 -23.56 -0.40
N PRO A 462 10.84 -23.90 -1.71
CA PRO A 462 11.53 -25.10 -2.16
C PRO A 462 13.00 -25.16 -1.73
N GLU A 463 13.71 -24.03 -1.71
CA GLU A 463 15.12 -23.93 -1.36
C GLU A 463 15.41 -24.34 0.09
N LYS A 464 14.39 -24.23 0.95
CA LYS A 464 14.46 -24.66 2.36
C LYS A 464 13.62 -25.90 2.63
N ASN A 465 13.09 -26.54 1.59
CA ASN A 465 12.22 -27.71 1.72
C ASN A 465 11.07 -27.48 2.71
N LEU A 466 10.43 -26.31 2.63
CA LEU A 466 9.39 -25.88 3.54
C LEU A 466 8.13 -25.46 2.76
N ARG A 467 6.99 -26.02 3.15
CA ARG A 467 5.67 -25.49 2.80
C ARG A 467 4.94 -25.17 4.09
N LEU A 468 4.33 -23.99 4.11
CA LEU A 468 3.60 -23.47 5.26
C LEU A 468 2.17 -23.12 4.82
N ARG A 469 1.18 -23.80 5.41
CA ARG A 469 -0.23 -23.47 5.21
C ARG A 469 -0.75 -22.71 6.43
N GLN A 470 -1.19 -21.48 6.22
CA GLN A 470 -1.81 -20.65 7.24
C GLN A 470 -3.32 -20.84 7.18
N GLU A 471 -3.84 -21.55 8.15
CA GLU A 471 -5.27 -21.78 8.34
C GLU A 471 -5.78 -20.77 9.35
N THR A 472 -6.62 -19.84 8.89
CA THR A 472 -7.15 -18.78 9.74
C THR A 472 -8.47 -18.25 9.18
N ASN A 473 -9.37 -17.90 10.08
CA ASN A 473 -10.56 -17.09 9.79
C ASN A 473 -10.44 -15.72 10.48
N PHE A 474 -9.17 -15.25 10.66
CA PHE A 474 -8.89 -13.96 11.23
C PHE A 474 -9.45 -12.84 10.33
N PRO A 475 -10.05 -11.78 10.87
CA PRO A 475 -10.16 -11.42 12.29
C PRO A 475 -11.42 -11.94 13.00
N VAL A 476 -12.22 -12.81 12.37
CA VAL A 476 -13.38 -13.42 13.00
C VAL A 476 -12.95 -14.35 14.16
N GLN A 477 -11.89 -15.11 13.94
CA GLN A 477 -11.23 -15.92 14.96
C GLN A 477 -9.97 -15.23 15.45
N GLN A 478 -9.71 -15.30 16.76
CA GLN A 478 -8.62 -14.59 17.41
C GLN A 478 -7.31 -15.37 17.33
N GLY A 479 -6.77 -15.55 16.14
CA GLY A 479 -5.51 -16.27 15.98
C GLY A 479 -5.33 -16.92 14.61
N THR A 480 -4.31 -17.76 14.53
CA THR A 480 -3.94 -18.47 13.30
C THR A 480 -3.31 -19.81 13.62
N LYS A 481 -3.44 -20.75 12.68
CA LYS A 481 -2.76 -22.03 12.72
C LYS A 481 -1.86 -22.18 11.50
N LEU A 482 -0.58 -22.46 11.72
CA LEU A 482 0.38 -22.79 10.70
C LEU A 482 0.56 -24.31 10.67
N VAL A 483 0.33 -24.91 9.52
CA VAL A 483 0.56 -26.33 9.27
C VAL A 483 1.78 -26.47 8.36
N ILE A 484 2.71 -27.30 8.77
CA ILE A 484 4.00 -27.45 8.11
C ILE A 484 4.04 -28.74 7.29
N ALA A 485 4.57 -28.64 6.06
CA ALA A 485 4.93 -29.79 5.26
C ALA A 485 6.40 -29.62 4.79
N ALA A 486 7.18 -30.68 4.98
CA ALA A 486 8.60 -30.74 4.62
C ALA A 486 8.96 -32.19 4.27
N ASP A 487 9.51 -32.45 3.08
CA ASP A 487 9.85 -33.82 2.64
C ASP A 487 11.04 -34.40 3.44
N LYS A 488 11.84 -33.54 4.03
CA LYS A 488 12.90 -33.81 5.02
C LYS A 488 12.89 -32.70 6.08
N PRO A 489 13.41 -32.94 7.30
CA PRO A 489 13.41 -31.91 8.35
C PRO A 489 14.02 -30.59 7.89
N SER A 490 13.32 -29.47 8.19
CA SER A 490 13.72 -28.10 7.85
C SER A 490 14.13 -27.35 9.09
N ASP A 491 15.36 -26.80 9.11
CA ASP A 491 15.92 -26.07 10.26
C ASP A 491 15.57 -24.57 10.25
N VAL A 492 14.62 -24.14 9.41
CA VAL A 492 14.16 -22.76 9.31
C VAL A 492 13.52 -22.32 10.63
N SER A 493 13.86 -21.13 11.12
CA SER A 493 13.14 -20.51 12.20
C SER A 493 11.85 -19.87 11.69
N ILE A 494 10.74 -20.05 12.40
CA ILE A 494 9.46 -19.39 12.11
C ILE A 494 9.29 -18.25 13.12
N ARG A 495 9.29 -17.02 12.63
CA ARG A 495 9.10 -15.79 13.40
C ARG A 495 7.68 -15.28 13.17
N VAL A 496 6.82 -15.42 14.16
CA VAL A 496 5.43 -14.99 14.08
C VAL A 496 5.27 -13.64 14.74
N ARG A 497 4.70 -12.67 14.04
CA ARG A 497 4.45 -11.34 14.59
C ARG A 497 3.42 -11.41 15.72
N ILE A 498 3.71 -10.73 16.83
CA ILE A 498 2.75 -10.44 17.88
C ILE A 498 2.32 -8.99 17.68
N PRO A 499 1.07 -8.74 17.22
CA PRO A 499 0.61 -7.39 16.92
C PRO A 499 0.59 -6.46 18.14
N TYR A 500 0.65 -5.14 17.90
CA TYR A 500 0.62 -4.13 18.95
C TYR A 500 -0.62 -4.21 19.85
N TRP A 501 -1.75 -4.63 19.30
CA TRP A 501 -3.04 -4.74 20.00
C TRP A 501 -3.19 -6.03 20.82
N ALA A 502 -2.35 -7.04 20.60
CA ALA A 502 -2.44 -8.33 21.29
C ALA A 502 -1.82 -8.24 22.69
N GLN A 503 -2.66 -8.04 23.68
CA GLN A 503 -2.25 -8.01 25.10
C GLN A 503 -2.30 -9.43 25.69
N GLY A 504 -1.16 -10.13 25.63
CA GLY A 504 -1.09 -11.53 26.00
C GLY A 504 -1.43 -12.48 24.86
N GLY A 505 -1.61 -13.71 25.17
CA GLY A 505 -1.92 -14.78 24.22
C GLY A 505 -1.22 -16.08 24.58
N SER A 506 -1.30 -17.06 23.67
CA SER A 506 -0.63 -18.34 23.84
C SER A 506 -0.21 -18.94 22.50
N VAL A 507 0.82 -19.76 22.56
CA VAL A 507 1.30 -20.54 21.42
C VAL A 507 1.32 -22.03 21.79
N LYS A 508 0.88 -22.85 20.85
CA LYS A 508 1.02 -24.30 20.92
C LYS A 508 1.87 -24.79 19.74
N VAL A 509 2.74 -25.72 20.01
CA VAL A 509 3.46 -26.48 18.96
C VAL A 509 3.06 -27.95 19.10
N ASN A 510 2.51 -28.54 18.05
CA ASN A 510 1.99 -29.91 18.03
C ASN A 510 1.01 -30.18 19.18
N GLY A 511 0.10 -29.24 19.44
CA GLY A 511 -0.89 -29.32 20.53
C GLY A 511 -0.37 -29.04 21.92
N ARG A 512 0.97 -28.92 22.12
CA ARG A 512 1.57 -28.62 23.43
C ARG A 512 1.71 -27.10 23.61
N VAL A 513 1.13 -26.57 24.67
CA VAL A 513 1.31 -25.17 25.07
C VAL A 513 2.77 -24.93 25.44
N LEU A 514 3.36 -23.89 24.90
CA LEU A 514 4.71 -23.44 25.28
C LEU A 514 4.62 -22.39 26.40
N PRO A 515 5.51 -22.44 27.40
CA PRO A 515 5.54 -21.47 28.51
C PRO A 515 6.24 -20.16 28.09
N VAL A 516 6.08 -19.78 26.84
CA VAL A 516 6.72 -18.58 26.25
C VAL A 516 5.73 -17.87 25.37
N PHE A 517 5.77 -16.53 25.42
CA PHE A 517 5.08 -15.64 24.51
C PHE A 517 5.92 -14.38 24.32
N ALA A 518 5.65 -13.58 23.31
CA ALA A 518 6.40 -12.36 23.05
C ALA A 518 5.57 -11.11 23.36
N SER A 519 6.24 -10.00 23.54
CA SER A 519 5.60 -8.70 23.81
C SER A 519 4.83 -8.21 22.59
N PRO A 520 3.78 -7.39 22.74
CA PRO A 520 3.16 -6.68 21.64
C PRO A 520 4.18 -5.93 20.77
N SER A 521 3.91 -5.81 19.47
CA SER A 521 4.79 -5.22 18.45
C SER A 521 6.20 -5.85 18.42
N SER A 522 6.25 -7.19 18.45
CA SER A 522 7.50 -7.96 18.39
C SER A 522 7.32 -9.27 17.60
N TYR A 523 8.35 -10.10 17.56
CA TYR A 523 8.30 -11.43 16.95
C TYR A 523 8.55 -12.54 17.96
N LEU A 524 7.65 -13.53 17.98
CA LEU A 524 7.87 -14.80 18.63
C LEU A 524 8.67 -15.70 17.69
N THR A 525 9.87 -16.11 18.08
CA THR A 525 10.73 -16.99 17.28
C THR A 525 10.63 -18.44 17.74
N LEU A 526 10.20 -19.32 16.85
CA LEU A 526 10.10 -20.75 17.05
C LEU A 526 11.13 -21.46 16.16
N ARG A 527 11.88 -22.39 16.73
CA ARG A 527 12.99 -23.09 16.02
C ARG A 527 12.62 -24.51 15.69
N GLY A 528 13.01 -24.95 14.47
CA GLY A 528 12.91 -26.33 14.04
C GLY A 528 13.87 -27.30 14.78
N PRO A 529 14.08 -28.49 14.25
CA PRO A 529 13.69 -28.89 12.88
C PRO A 529 12.21 -29.20 12.74
N TRP A 530 11.62 -28.71 11.63
CA TRP A 530 10.22 -28.92 11.27
C TRP A 530 10.05 -30.08 10.31
N LYS A 531 8.99 -30.84 10.48
CA LYS A 531 8.64 -31.97 9.61
C LYS A 531 7.15 -31.93 9.21
N THR A 532 6.79 -32.67 8.20
CA THR A 532 5.40 -32.80 7.76
C THR A 532 4.50 -33.24 8.91
N GLY A 533 3.40 -32.49 9.10
CA GLY A 533 2.41 -32.68 10.17
C GLY A 533 2.66 -31.82 11.41
N ASP A 534 3.83 -31.17 11.53
CA ASP A 534 3.99 -30.20 12.61
C ASP A 534 3.04 -29.01 12.45
N SER A 535 2.61 -28.47 13.58
CA SER A 535 1.70 -27.34 13.60
C SER A 535 2.06 -26.33 14.68
N ILE A 536 1.79 -25.05 14.39
CA ILE A 536 1.91 -23.94 15.33
C ILE A 536 0.55 -23.26 15.41
N GLU A 537 -0.04 -23.21 16.59
CA GLU A 537 -1.31 -22.53 16.84
C GLU A 537 -1.06 -21.33 17.74
N LEU A 538 -1.45 -20.14 17.24
CA LEU A 538 -1.44 -18.89 18.02
C LEU A 538 -2.86 -18.51 18.39
N ASN A 539 -3.04 -18.18 19.66
CA ASN A 539 -4.21 -17.46 20.14
C ASN A 539 -3.77 -16.02 20.46
N LEU A 540 -4.43 -15.05 19.82
CA LEU A 540 -4.14 -13.62 19.91
C LEU A 540 -5.42 -12.90 20.38
N PRO A 541 -5.62 -12.77 21.70
CA PRO A 541 -6.85 -12.18 22.24
C PRO A 541 -7.04 -10.76 21.75
N MET A 542 -8.20 -10.48 21.16
CA MET A 542 -8.61 -9.16 20.71
C MET A 542 -9.44 -8.49 21.80
N GLY A 543 -9.16 -7.22 22.06
CA GLY A 543 -9.88 -6.38 23.01
C GLY A 543 -10.38 -5.09 22.36
N LEU A 544 -11.40 -4.48 22.96
CA LEU A 544 -11.84 -3.13 22.62
C LEU A 544 -10.80 -2.12 23.12
N HIS A 545 -10.45 -1.18 22.26
CA HIS A 545 -9.59 -0.04 22.54
C HIS A 545 -9.94 1.11 21.58
N SER A 546 -9.25 2.24 21.66
CA SER A 546 -9.51 3.37 20.77
C SER A 546 -8.24 3.88 20.10
N SER A 547 -8.43 4.54 18.95
CA SER A 547 -7.39 5.29 18.24
C SER A 547 -7.76 6.77 18.27
N PRO A 548 -7.03 7.62 19.00
CA PRO A 548 -7.28 9.05 19.05
C PRO A 548 -6.88 9.72 17.71
N LEU A 549 -7.56 10.82 17.37
CA LEU A 549 -7.15 11.70 16.29
C LEU A 549 -5.90 12.48 16.73
N SER A 550 -4.86 12.48 15.88
CA SER A 550 -3.62 13.18 16.18
C SER A 550 -3.82 14.69 16.23
N GLY A 551 -4.00 15.27 17.43
CA GLY A 551 -4.28 16.70 17.65
C GLY A 551 -5.55 16.96 18.44
N ASP A 552 -6.45 15.97 18.61
CA ASP A 552 -7.56 16.02 19.56
C ASP A 552 -7.79 14.63 20.17
N GLU A 553 -7.20 14.40 21.32
CA GLU A 553 -7.29 13.11 22.05
C GLU A 553 -8.74 12.77 22.48
N THR A 554 -9.64 13.72 22.46
CA THR A 554 -11.06 13.48 22.79
C THR A 554 -11.87 12.99 21.60
N VAL A 555 -11.34 13.10 20.38
CA VAL A 555 -11.94 12.56 19.15
C VAL A 555 -11.31 11.20 18.88
N GLN A 556 -12.07 10.13 19.08
CA GLN A 556 -11.56 8.77 19.06
C GLN A 556 -12.35 7.87 18.12
N ALA A 557 -11.63 6.99 17.42
CA ALA A 557 -12.22 5.89 16.67
C ALA A 557 -12.14 4.61 17.53
N PRO A 558 -13.30 3.94 17.80
CA PRO A 558 -13.28 2.66 18.51
C PRO A 558 -12.66 1.58 17.65
N MET A 559 -11.92 0.68 18.29
CA MET A 559 -11.24 -0.43 17.63
C MET A 559 -11.46 -1.75 18.39
N TYR A 560 -11.40 -2.85 17.65
CA TYR A 560 -11.38 -4.20 18.20
C TYR A 560 -10.22 -4.99 17.57
N GLY A 561 -9.20 -5.29 18.35
CA GLY A 561 -7.94 -5.81 17.80
C GLY A 561 -7.40 -4.88 16.70
N PRO A 562 -7.16 -5.37 15.45
CA PRO A 562 -6.70 -4.53 14.35
C PRO A 562 -7.81 -3.69 13.69
N LEU A 563 -9.08 -3.98 13.99
CA LEU A 563 -10.23 -3.44 13.23
C LEU A 563 -10.70 -2.10 13.78
N VAL A 564 -10.88 -1.14 12.89
CA VAL A 564 -11.63 0.08 13.16
C VAL A 564 -13.12 -0.25 13.10
N LEU A 565 -13.86 0.13 14.14
CA LEU A 565 -15.30 -0.02 14.21
C LEU A 565 -15.99 1.28 13.79
N ALA A 566 -17.01 1.16 12.97
CA ALA A 566 -17.82 2.30 12.54
C ALA A 566 -19.31 2.05 12.84
N SER A 567 -20.00 3.09 13.28
CA SER A 567 -21.46 3.05 13.40
C SER A 567 -22.08 2.92 12.04
N ARG A 568 -22.89 1.88 11.83
CA ARG A 568 -23.58 1.61 10.57
C ARG A 568 -25.01 2.19 10.64
N HIS A 569 -25.37 2.94 9.61
CA HIS A 569 -26.68 3.54 9.44
C HIS A 569 -27.44 2.92 8.26
N GLU A 570 -28.42 3.66 7.71
CA GLU A 570 -29.21 3.22 6.56
C GLU A 570 -28.38 3.11 5.27
N GLU A 571 -28.83 2.25 4.38
CA GLU A 571 -28.28 2.13 3.02
C GLU A 571 -28.59 3.39 2.20
N THR A 572 -27.65 3.82 1.38
CA THR A 572 -27.81 4.97 0.50
C THR A 572 -28.51 4.59 -0.81
N PRO A 573 -29.16 5.53 -1.52
CA PRO A 573 -29.74 5.28 -2.83
C PRO A 573 -28.68 4.79 -3.83
N LYS A 574 -29.03 3.80 -4.67
CA LYS A 574 -28.09 3.14 -5.63
C LYS A 574 -27.42 4.10 -6.60
N GLU A 575 -28.10 5.17 -7.00
CA GLU A 575 -27.58 6.21 -7.88
C GLU A 575 -26.41 7.01 -7.26
N SER A 576 -26.19 6.89 -5.95
CA SER A 576 -25.09 7.55 -5.26
C SER A 576 -23.82 6.69 -5.14
N TRP A 577 -23.86 5.42 -5.52
CA TRP A 577 -22.78 4.47 -5.25
C TRP A 577 -21.59 4.63 -6.18
N TYR A 578 -21.80 5.10 -7.41
CA TYR A 578 -20.78 5.11 -8.46
C TYR A 578 -20.61 6.47 -9.14
N GLY A 579 -19.44 6.66 -9.75
CA GLY A 579 -19.20 7.78 -10.65
C GLY A 579 -18.81 9.10 -10.00
N THR A 580 -18.63 9.12 -8.67
CA THR A 580 -18.10 10.30 -7.96
C THR A 580 -16.91 9.88 -7.09
N ASN A 581 -15.88 10.74 -7.03
CA ASN A 581 -14.68 10.48 -6.25
C ASN A 581 -14.85 10.72 -4.74
N ALA A 582 -15.92 11.43 -4.36
CA ALA A 582 -16.28 11.69 -2.95
C ALA A 582 -17.80 11.73 -2.80
N PRO A 583 -18.35 11.30 -1.64
CA PRO A 583 -19.77 11.39 -1.38
C PRO A 583 -20.24 12.83 -1.35
N ARG A 584 -21.39 13.10 -1.98
CA ARG A 584 -22.00 14.43 -2.03
C ARG A 584 -22.98 14.59 -0.89
N ARG A 585 -22.88 15.71 -0.17
CA ARG A 585 -23.92 16.13 0.78
C ARG A 585 -25.07 16.78 0.03
N THR A 586 -26.28 16.61 0.54
CA THR A 586 -27.44 17.34 0.01
C THR A 586 -27.24 18.83 0.25
N PRO A 587 -27.30 19.69 -0.79
CA PRO A 587 -27.18 21.13 -0.61
C PRO A 587 -28.19 21.66 0.38
N GLY A 588 -27.74 22.49 1.32
CA GLY A 588 -28.62 23.12 2.34
C GLY A 588 -29.00 22.21 3.52
N ALA A 589 -28.64 20.93 3.52
CA ALA A 589 -28.82 20.06 4.68
C ALA A 589 -27.95 20.53 5.86
N PRO A 590 -28.45 20.49 7.11
CA PRO A 590 -27.65 20.76 8.29
C PRO A 590 -26.42 19.86 8.33
N LEU A 591 -25.29 20.40 8.79
CA LEU A 591 -24.12 19.57 9.04
C LEU A 591 -24.44 18.60 10.18
N PRO A 592 -24.22 17.29 9.98
CA PRO A 592 -24.43 16.32 11.05
C PRO A 592 -23.44 16.59 12.19
N THR A 593 -23.90 16.36 13.39
CA THR A 593 -23.09 16.51 14.61
C THR A 593 -22.33 15.21 14.87
N MET A 594 -21.06 15.33 15.26
CA MET A 594 -20.26 14.16 15.66
C MET A 594 -20.94 13.43 16.82
N PRO A 595 -21.09 12.10 16.74
CA PRO A 595 -21.65 11.32 17.84
C PRO A 595 -20.79 11.48 19.10
N THR A 596 -21.43 11.48 20.26
CA THR A 596 -20.77 11.64 21.55
C THR A 596 -20.91 10.39 22.40
N ALA A 597 -19.85 10.06 23.13
CA ALA A 597 -19.86 9.02 24.14
C ALA A 597 -19.34 9.55 25.48
N THR A 598 -19.81 8.97 26.57
CA THR A 598 -19.25 9.17 27.91
C THR A 598 -18.47 7.92 28.30
N GLY A 599 -17.16 8.05 28.50
CA GLY A 599 -16.29 6.92 28.79
C GLY A 599 -14.86 7.34 29.07
N LYS A 600 -13.98 6.38 29.19
CA LYS A 600 -12.55 6.64 29.32
C LYS A 600 -11.93 6.87 27.96
N LEU A 601 -10.99 7.82 27.88
CA LEU A 601 -10.14 7.97 26.72
C LEU A 601 -9.29 6.70 26.53
N ASP A 602 -9.03 6.34 25.28
CA ASP A 602 -8.27 5.17 24.84
C ASP A 602 -8.86 3.79 25.22
N ASP A 603 -10.06 3.77 25.85
CA ASP A 603 -10.71 2.54 26.32
C ASP A 603 -12.20 2.51 25.90
N SER A 604 -12.46 2.09 24.66
CA SER A 604 -13.83 1.99 24.13
C SER A 604 -14.68 0.91 24.83
N ALA A 605 -14.07 -0.04 25.56
CA ALA A 605 -14.79 -1.03 26.34
C ALA A 605 -15.65 -0.39 27.47
N THR A 606 -15.41 0.86 27.81
CA THR A 606 -16.22 1.60 28.80
C THR A 606 -17.55 2.10 28.27
N TRP A 607 -17.78 2.06 26.97
CA TRP A 607 -19.00 2.58 26.33
C TRP A 607 -19.49 1.76 25.11
N ILE A 608 -18.77 0.67 24.75
CA ILE A 608 -19.14 -0.29 23.71
C ILE A 608 -19.03 -1.69 24.29
N GLU A 609 -19.94 -2.59 23.87
CA GLU A 609 -19.86 -4.03 24.15
C GLU A 609 -20.17 -4.86 22.90
N PRO A 610 -19.68 -6.12 22.81
CA PRO A 610 -20.08 -7.05 21.76
C PRO A 610 -21.59 -7.38 21.83
N VAL A 611 -22.23 -7.54 20.68
CA VAL A 611 -23.61 -8.05 20.59
C VAL A 611 -23.57 -9.58 20.69
N ALA A 612 -24.34 -10.14 21.61
CA ALA A 612 -24.36 -11.57 21.82
C ALA A 612 -24.83 -12.34 20.55
N ASN A 613 -24.12 -13.38 20.16
CA ASN A 613 -24.38 -14.23 19.00
C ASN A 613 -24.24 -13.53 17.62
N GLU A 614 -23.70 -12.32 17.57
CA GLU A 614 -23.38 -11.63 16.32
C GLU A 614 -21.85 -11.50 16.16
N THR A 615 -21.34 -11.97 15.02
CA THR A 615 -19.91 -11.93 14.74
C THR A 615 -19.46 -10.51 14.40
N LEU A 616 -18.49 -9.98 15.12
CA LEU A 616 -17.91 -8.64 14.90
C LEU A 616 -18.97 -7.52 14.88
N SER A 617 -20.04 -7.67 15.64
CA SER A 617 -21.07 -6.66 15.86
C SER A 617 -20.97 -6.14 17.29
N PHE A 618 -21.07 -4.84 17.46
CA PHE A 618 -20.93 -4.16 18.73
C PHE A 618 -22.05 -3.14 18.88
N ARG A 619 -22.35 -2.76 20.12
CA ARG A 619 -23.34 -1.70 20.42
C ARG A 619 -22.82 -0.74 21.47
N THR A 620 -23.34 0.46 21.45
CA THR A 620 -23.10 1.44 22.51
C THR A 620 -23.85 1.05 23.78
N VAL A 621 -23.25 1.30 24.94
CA VAL A 621 -23.83 0.99 26.26
C VAL A 621 -23.82 2.21 27.16
N GLY A 622 -24.97 2.50 27.77
CA GLY A 622 -25.10 3.64 28.68
C GLY A 622 -24.96 5.01 28.02
N GLN A 623 -25.13 5.07 26.70
CA GLN A 623 -24.97 6.29 25.91
C GLN A 623 -26.33 6.87 25.46
N ALA A 624 -26.41 8.20 25.33
CA ALA A 624 -27.57 8.85 24.74
C ALA A 624 -27.68 8.50 23.23
N THR A 625 -26.57 8.44 22.53
CA THR A 625 -26.50 7.98 21.13
C THR A 625 -26.45 6.45 21.12
N GLN A 626 -27.50 5.83 20.61
CA GLN A 626 -27.53 4.39 20.37
C GLN A 626 -26.99 4.09 18.98
N GLY A 627 -26.16 3.06 18.83
CA GLY A 627 -25.60 2.67 17.54
C GLY A 627 -25.12 1.22 17.54
N THR A 628 -25.22 0.59 16.36
CA THR A 628 -24.57 -0.68 16.06
C THR A 628 -23.28 -0.38 15.31
N LEU A 629 -22.17 -0.92 15.80
CA LEU A 629 -20.86 -0.74 15.20
C LEU A 629 -20.38 -2.07 14.60
N VAL A 630 -19.78 -1.98 13.43
CA VAL A 630 -19.20 -3.11 12.70
C VAL A 630 -17.82 -2.71 12.17
N PRO A 631 -16.95 -3.65 11.77
CA PRO A 631 -15.71 -3.31 11.08
C PRO A 631 -15.96 -2.44 9.85
N ILE A 632 -15.22 -1.35 9.71
CA ILE A 632 -15.40 -0.36 8.64
C ILE A 632 -15.25 -0.97 7.23
N ASN A 633 -14.49 -2.04 7.08
CA ASN A 633 -14.32 -2.76 5.82
C ASN A 633 -15.55 -3.61 5.42
N GLN A 634 -16.49 -3.85 6.33
CA GLN A 634 -17.75 -4.56 6.06
C GLN A 634 -18.88 -3.63 5.60
N ILE A 635 -18.69 -2.31 5.75
CA ILE A 635 -19.64 -1.32 5.25
C ILE A 635 -19.35 -1.09 3.76
N VAL A 636 -20.35 -1.21 2.91
CA VAL A 636 -20.21 -1.06 1.45
C VAL A 636 -21.04 0.10 0.93
N HIS A 637 -22.34 0.11 1.18
CA HIS A 637 -23.29 1.10 0.64
C HIS A 637 -24.06 1.87 1.71
N GLU A 638 -23.83 1.55 2.96
CA GLU A 638 -24.48 2.23 4.08
C GLU A 638 -23.74 3.52 4.45
N ARG A 639 -24.48 4.43 5.10
CA ARG A 639 -23.87 5.56 5.79
C ARG A 639 -23.20 5.09 7.07
N TYR A 640 -22.20 5.87 7.54
CA TYR A 640 -21.47 5.48 8.75
C TYR A 640 -20.81 6.68 9.45
N ASP A 641 -20.44 6.45 10.72
CA ASP A 641 -19.59 7.32 11.52
C ASP A 641 -18.41 6.52 12.08
N VAL A 642 -17.20 7.08 11.96
CA VAL A 642 -15.98 6.44 12.44
C VAL A 642 -15.53 7.04 13.76
N TYR A 643 -15.49 8.36 13.85
CA TYR A 643 -15.00 9.07 15.01
C TYR A 643 -16.12 9.54 15.93
N TRP A 644 -15.84 9.48 17.23
CA TRP A 644 -16.72 9.88 18.31
C TRP A 644 -16.02 10.90 19.21
N LYS A 645 -16.76 11.90 19.69
CA LYS A 645 -16.29 12.78 20.77
C LYS A 645 -16.50 12.07 22.11
N VAL A 646 -15.43 11.70 22.77
CA VAL A 646 -15.46 10.99 24.06
C VAL A 646 -15.30 11.98 25.21
N ASN A 647 -16.32 12.08 26.03
CA ASN A 647 -16.35 12.89 27.24
C ASN A 647 -15.97 12.01 28.44
N GLN A 648 -14.99 12.42 29.22
CA GLN A 648 -14.65 11.70 30.43
C GLN A 648 -15.76 11.88 31.49
N PRO A 649 -16.15 10.82 32.21
CA PRO A 649 -17.09 10.96 33.33
C PRO A 649 -16.50 11.90 34.39
N PRO A 650 -17.35 12.69 35.10
CA PRO A 650 -16.89 13.52 36.20
C PRO A 650 -16.05 12.71 37.19
N GLN A 651 -14.87 13.18 37.52
CA GLN A 651 -14.07 12.52 38.56
C GLN A 651 -14.85 12.58 39.90
N PRO A 652 -14.91 11.50 40.67
CA PRO A 652 -15.46 11.55 42.01
C PRO A 652 -14.69 12.59 42.82
N PRO A 653 -15.35 13.38 43.68
CA PRO A 653 -14.67 14.35 44.51
C PRO A 653 -13.58 13.62 45.31
N PRO A 654 -12.42 14.26 45.55
CA PRO A 654 -11.36 13.65 46.33
C PRO A 654 -11.94 13.22 47.69
N SER A 655 -11.74 11.95 48.04
CA SER A 655 -12.13 11.42 49.34
C SER A 655 -11.50 12.32 50.37
N ARG A 656 -12.33 13.04 51.17
CA ARG A 656 -11.85 13.75 52.35
C ARG A 656 -11.31 12.69 53.29
N GLY A 657 -9.96 12.56 53.34
CA GLY A 657 -9.24 11.78 54.32
C GLY A 657 -9.29 12.41 55.71
#